data_124b27dec80ad1b524cf1f1bb96d2a25
#
_entry.id   124b27dec80ad1b524cf1f1bb96d2a25
#
_cell.length_a   1.000
_cell.length_b   1.000
_cell.length_c   1.000
_cell.angle_alpha   90.00
_cell.angle_beta   90.00
_cell.angle_gamma   90.00
#
_symmetry.space_group_name_H-M   'P 1'
#
loop_
_entity.id
_entity.type
_entity.pdbx_description
1 polymer ?
#
loop_
_entity_poly.entity_id
_entity_poly.type
_entity_poly.pdbx_seq_one_letter_code
_entity_poly.pdbx_strand_id
1 'polypeptide(L)'
;MADITATSTFSPDELYSPLMVAEMLTNRLTMKVFPLLKGNRASIGEWSKYRGDKHQPAETLDVFLKAEKAKKNPMPGVILDEATRIIMVEADGPNAEDALKAFNATPTLTVRSRRGLHRFYYLRSGLEYPKGQGFYLVEKGDDAEIEVKFNCLTPMPPQVHHSDPSITLRFEPGAPMDIAMLPDSIWKAIEEHQRRKAEHMAHKPDIAAAWGSVLRAAIDSGELDAYLTFRGSWRENGTRAVKCLFADQHKAGDADASAYIVTRDAGGIRCHNEEHNLEVLPMLEKCGYAENRSKVKAKLSKAGIKLPSELSYEKRHQLNAQEGDLDKATALALKALKETNEPVSLLMKDRLPVRIVRNKEGRAVSEMLSLGKLKNEMKTRIAWYQYDDLRRKVPAKPPMDVAQDILDERSEVLLETFPQLEGIVSMPTFRADGSIIKEKGYDAATGLYFDPAPGLEIPAIPEQPTQADIDAAKSLFFDELFHDFPFHDDASKAHALCLALLPFVRHIIKVEKSLAATPMHMIDASAPGSGKSLLLMALLYISLGRIPASLTYTRDEDEMRKMLTAALLEGASVLFFDNVNEPMRSAVIDKALTQMVITDRILGRSEMTTLPVNSVFALTSNNAELSRDLIRRVLPIRLTPDVERPEERTGFKHDPILAWVAENRGRLIAAAMTLIKAWFVAGQPKGEKVLGSFEQWASIMGGILGVIGVPGFLENRALLENSNDENELAGDFFGEWHREHHDKSLKAADLAGLAKELGFIVDIHNNKTPIQLAKSLSGKLKRYRDRVINGLQLKGNTDRNGVTFWQLTQVGAVATSPAPRGKATADDGPGF
;
A
#
# COMPACT_ATOMS: atom_id res chain seq x y z
N MET A 1 43.59 -9.80 -34.81
CA MET A 1 42.68 -9.19 -35.81
C MET A 1 42.70 -10.13 -37.00
N ALA A 2 41.75 -11.02 -37.10
CA ALA A 2 41.59 -11.87 -38.25
C ALA A 2 40.58 -11.22 -39.18
N ASP A 3 40.95 -11.02 -40.42
CA ASP A 3 40.15 -10.45 -41.49
C ASP A 3 38.84 -11.24 -41.68
N ILE A 4 37.76 -10.67 -41.30
CA ILE A 4 36.40 -11.18 -41.59
C ILE A 4 35.87 -10.42 -42.81
N THR A 5 36.52 -10.56 -43.94
CA THR A 5 35.98 -10.21 -45.25
C THR A 5 35.91 -11.48 -46.08
N ALA A 6 34.94 -12.33 -45.82
CA ALA A 6 34.47 -13.36 -46.77
C ALA A 6 33.12 -13.90 -46.32
N THR A 7 32.18 -13.95 -47.23
CA THR A 7 30.93 -14.65 -47.28
C THR A 7 30.95 -16.03 -46.57
N SER A 8 30.99 -16.07 -45.26
CA SER A 8 30.75 -17.31 -44.51
C SER A 8 29.28 -17.41 -44.21
N THR A 9 28.61 -18.33 -44.84
CA THR A 9 27.28 -18.81 -44.48
C THR A 9 27.41 -19.44 -43.09
N PHE A 10 27.04 -18.69 -42.05
CA PHE A 10 26.98 -19.25 -40.71
C PHE A 10 25.83 -20.25 -40.65
N SER A 11 26.08 -21.44 -40.18
CA SER A 11 25.08 -22.45 -39.89
C SER A 11 24.32 -22.06 -38.61
N PRO A 12 22.96 -22.10 -38.62
CA PRO A 12 22.13 -21.78 -37.43
C PRO A 12 22.34 -22.72 -36.25
N ASP A 13 23.03 -23.84 -36.42
CA ASP A 13 23.23 -24.90 -35.43
C ASP A 13 24.53 -24.76 -34.62
N GLU A 14 25.36 -23.76 -34.90
CA GLU A 14 26.54 -23.46 -34.11
C GLU A 14 26.16 -22.64 -32.87
N LEU A 15 26.54 -23.12 -31.69
CA LEU A 15 26.42 -22.41 -30.40
C LEU A 15 27.40 -21.22 -30.41
N TYR A 16 26.89 -20.05 -30.78
CA TYR A 16 27.69 -18.82 -30.74
C TYR A 16 27.96 -18.36 -29.32
N SER A 17 29.16 -17.89 -29.05
CA SER A 17 29.44 -17.19 -27.81
C SER A 17 28.68 -15.87 -27.80
N PRO A 18 28.22 -15.40 -26.60
CA PRO A 18 27.55 -14.10 -26.47
C PRO A 18 28.33 -12.94 -27.10
N LEU A 19 29.65 -12.96 -27.01
CA LEU A 19 30.55 -11.98 -27.61
C LEU A 19 30.52 -12.00 -29.14
N MET A 20 30.61 -13.15 -29.75
CA MET A 20 30.56 -13.28 -31.23
C MET A 20 29.21 -12.72 -31.76
N VAL A 21 28.12 -13.04 -31.09
CA VAL A 21 26.81 -12.51 -31.48
C VAL A 21 26.77 -10.99 -31.32
N ALA A 22 27.26 -10.45 -30.20
CA ALA A 22 27.32 -9.01 -29.97
C ALA A 22 28.14 -8.29 -31.06
N GLU A 23 29.29 -8.81 -31.42
CA GLU A 23 30.15 -8.27 -32.49
C GLU A 23 29.49 -8.38 -33.88
N MET A 24 28.86 -9.50 -34.20
CA MET A 24 28.13 -9.68 -35.45
C MET A 24 26.98 -8.69 -35.59
N LEU A 25 26.13 -8.55 -34.54
CA LEU A 25 25.00 -7.64 -34.54
C LEU A 25 25.44 -6.17 -34.69
N THR A 26 26.56 -5.80 -34.05
CA THR A 26 27.10 -4.45 -34.15
C THR A 26 27.78 -4.16 -35.45
N ASN A 27 28.72 -5.00 -35.89
CA ASN A 27 29.62 -4.74 -37.02
C ASN A 27 28.97 -5.03 -38.38
N ARG A 28 28.09 -6.03 -38.45
CA ARG A 28 27.42 -6.40 -39.72
C ARG A 28 26.06 -5.74 -39.87
N LEU A 29 25.29 -5.68 -38.76
CA LEU A 29 23.89 -5.22 -38.80
C LEU A 29 23.67 -3.83 -38.18
N THR A 30 24.74 -3.14 -37.78
CA THR A 30 24.73 -1.79 -37.21
C THR A 30 23.75 -1.64 -36.04
N MET A 31 23.53 -2.71 -35.30
CA MET A 31 22.64 -2.72 -34.13
C MET A 31 23.37 -2.21 -32.88
N LYS A 32 22.67 -1.48 -32.03
CA LYS A 32 23.17 -1.12 -30.70
C LYS A 32 22.99 -2.28 -29.75
N VAL A 33 24.06 -2.94 -29.40
CA VAL A 33 24.06 -4.09 -28.50
C VAL A 33 24.36 -3.67 -27.07
N PHE A 34 23.54 -4.10 -26.13
CA PHE A 34 23.68 -3.78 -24.71
C PHE A 34 23.71 -5.06 -23.85
N PRO A 35 24.51 -5.10 -22.75
CA PRO A 35 24.64 -6.30 -21.93
C PRO A 35 23.40 -6.55 -21.06
N LEU A 36 22.89 -7.78 -21.09
CA LEU A 36 21.81 -8.29 -20.25
C LEU A 36 22.33 -9.34 -19.26
N LEU A 37 21.63 -9.53 -18.16
CA LEU A 37 21.88 -10.64 -17.25
C LEU A 37 21.37 -11.95 -17.87
N LYS A 38 22.14 -13.04 -17.71
CA LYS A 38 21.75 -14.37 -18.20
C LYS A 38 20.44 -14.81 -17.56
N GLY A 39 19.49 -15.28 -18.35
CA GLY A 39 18.18 -15.71 -17.88
C GLY A 39 17.28 -14.61 -17.34
N ASN A 40 17.61 -13.33 -17.63
CA ASN A 40 16.82 -12.18 -17.19
C ASN A 40 16.71 -11.16 -18.33
N ARG A 41 15.65 -10.36 -18.31
CA ARG A 41 15.49 -9.18 -19.20
C ARG A 41 16.18 -7.93 -18.64
N ALA A 42 16.69 -7.99 -17.41
CA ALA A 42 17.38 -6.86 -16.79
C ALA A 42 18.74 -6.60 -17.47
N SER A 43 19.02 -5.33 -17.72
CA SER A 43 20.28 -4.88 -18.27
C SER A 43 21.37 -4.75 -17.20
N ILE A 44 22.63 -4.96 -17.62
CA ILE A 44 23.79 -4.64 -16.80
C ILE A 44 24.11 -3.15 -17.00
N GLY A 45 23.39 -2.28 -16.33
CA GLY A 45 23.48 -0.83 -16.43
C GLY A 45 22.23 -0.16 -17.03
N GLU A 46 22.23 1.15 -17.14
CA GLU A 46 21.11 1.96 -17.63
C GLU A 46 21.16 2.08 -19.17
N TRP A 47 20.50 1.17 -19.87
CA TRP A 47 20.45 1.18 -21.33
C TRP A 47 19.74 2.39 -21.93
N SER A 48 18.81 3.00 -21.19
CA SER A 48 18.05 4.16 -21.65
C SER A 48 18.92 5.38 -21.97
N LYS A 49 20.12 5.47 -21.37
CA LYS A 49 21.12 6.50 -21.68
C LYS A 49 21.69 6.39 -23.09
N TYR A 50 21.64 5.21 -23.70
CA TYR A 50 22.21 4.92 -25.02
C TYR A 50 21.19 4.99 -26.15
N ARG A 51 19.99 5.52 -25.87
CA ARG A 51 18.95 5.77 -26.88
C ARG A 51 19.25 7.04 -27.67
N GLY A 52 18.72 7.07 -28.92
CA GLY A 52 18.85 8.20 -29.82
C GLY A 52 20.25 8.34 -30.45
N ASP A 53 20.47 9.43 -31.17
CA ASP A 53 21.66 9.62 -32.03
C ASP A 53 22.96 9.93 -31.27
N LYS A 54 22.89 10.16 -29.98
CA LYS A 54 24.07 10.53 -29.16
C LYS A 54 25.10 9.42 -29.01
N HIS A 55 24.70 8.18 -29.23
CA HIS A 55 25.57 7.02 -29.05
C HIS A 55 25.51 6.10 -30.26
N GLN A 56 26.71 5.77 -30.78
CA GLN A 56 26.86 4.87 -31.93
C GLN A 56 26.88 3.38 -31.51
N PRO A 57 26.61 2.45 -32.42
CA PRO A 57 26.67 1.00 -32.12
C PRO A 57 28.01 0.55 -31.50
N ALA A 58 29.13 1.08 -31.94
CA ALA A 58 30.44 0.77 -31.38
C ALA A 58 30.57 1.15 -29.89
N GLU A 59 29.98 2.26 -29.45
CA GLU A 59 30.00 2.67 -28.04
C GLU A 59 29.17 1.74 -27.13
N THR A 60 28.06 1.21 -27.64
CA THR A 60 27.25 0.23 -26.90
C THR A 60 27.96 -1.13 -26.86
N LEU A 61 28.68 -1.52 -27.90
CA LEU A 61 29.52 -2.71 -27.89
C LEU A 61 30.64 -2.58 -26.84
N ASP A 62 31.24 -1.39 -26.69
CA ASP A 62 32.24 -1.14 -25.63
C ASP A 62 31.67 -1.37 -24.22
N VAL A 63 30.43 -1.03 -23.98
CA VAL A 63 29.75 -1.32 -22.69
C VAL A 63 29.61 -2.82 -22.48
N PHE A 64 29.27 -3.56 -23.54
CA PHE A 64 29.20 -5.03 -23.53
C PHE A 64 30.57 -5.64 -23.24
N LEU A 65 31.62 -5.20 -23.93
CA LEU A 65 33.01 -5.66 -23.74
C LEU A 65 33.52 -5.36 -22.32
N LYS A 66 33.18 -4.22 -21.75
CA LYS A 66 33.51 -3.89 -20.34
C LYS A 66 32.84 -4.84 -19.35
N ALA A 67 31.59 -5.21 -19.60
CA ALA A 67 30.86 -6.18 -18.76
C ALA A 67 31.47 -7.58 -18.89
N GLU A 68 31.90 -7.98 -20.09
CA GLU A 68 32.62 -9.25 -20.34
C GLU A 68 33.98 -9.29 -19.61
N LYS A 69 34.81 -8.26 -19.76
CA LYS A 69 36.06 -8.12 -19.03
C LYS A 69 35.88 -8.14 -17.51
N ALA A 70 34.80 -7.61 -17.02
CA ALA A 70 34.43 -7.64 -15.60
C ALA A 70 33.85 -9.00 -15.14
N LYS A 71 33.89 -10.02 -15.97
CA LYS A 71 33.40 -11.40 -15.73
C LYS A 71 31.91 -11.43 -15.29
N LYS A 72 31.11 -10.52 -15.79
CA LYS A 72 29.66 -10.47 -15.50
C LYS A 72 28.84 -11.39 -16.39
N ASN A 73 29.47 -12.18 -17.28
CA ASN A 73 28.84 -13.10 -18.24
C ASN A 73 27.64 -12.45 -18.96
N PRO A 74 27.83 -11.32 -19.66
CA PRO A 74 26.75 -10.60 -20.29
C PRO A 74 26.15 -11.40 -21.45
N MET A 75 24.84 -11.28 -21.60
CA MET A 75 24.10 -11.76 -22.77
C MET A 75 23.75 -10.60 -23.69
N PRO A 76 23.75 -10.77 -25.02
CA PRO A 76 23.43 -9.68 -25.93
C PRO A 76 21.94 -9.32 -25.89
N GLY A 77 21.65 -8.04 -25.81
CA GLY A 77 20.35 -7.44 -26.09
C GLY A 77 20.54 -6.33 -27.09
N VAL A 78 19.51 -6.04 -27.92
CA VAL A 78 19.57 -4.95 -28.89
C VAL A 78 18.61 -3.84 -28.50
N ILE A 79 19.06 -2.60 -28.66
CA ILE A 79 18.27 -1.40 -28.44
C ILE A 79 17.55 -1.07 -29.75
N LEU A 80 16.22 -1.07 -29.70
CA LEU A 80 15.35 -0.63 -30.79
C LEU A 80 14.99 0.83 -30.54
N ASP A 81 15.54 1.73 -31.33
CA ASP A 81 15.31 3.16 -31.17
C ASP A 81 15.32 3.90 -32.51
N GLU A 82 15.10 5.21 -32.47
CA GLU A 82 15.08 6.10 -33.63
C GLU A 82 16.42 6.08 -34.40
N ALA A 83 17.54 5.95 -33.71
CA ALA A 83 18.87 5.95 -34.33
C ALA A 83 19.16 4.64 -35.07
N THR A 84 18.75 3.50 -34.51
CA THR A 84 18.90 2.20 -35.17
C THR A 84 17.85 1.98 -36.26
N ARG A 85 16.74 2.69 -36.18
CA ARG A 85 15.60 2.56 -37.09
C ARG A 85 15.06 1.15 -37.21
N ILE A 86 15.24 0.30 -36.20
CA ILE A 86 14.82 -1.10 -36.21
C ILE A 86 13.53 -1.23 -35.42
N ILE A 87 12.60 -2.00 -36.03
CA ILE A 87 11.32 -2.37 -35.42
C ILE A 87 11.29 -3.88 -35.33
N MET A 88 10.82 -4.43 -34.20
CA MET A 88 10.62 -5.87 -34.03
C MET A 88 9.14 -6.20 -34.11
N VAL A 89 8.85 -7.27 -34.83
CA VAL A 89 7.51 -7.88 -34.89
C VAL A 89 7.62 -9.24 -34.20
N GLU A 90 6.98 -9.36 -33.05
CA GLU A 90 6.87 -10.59 -32.29
C GLU A 90 5.58 -11.31 -32.68
N ALA A 91 5.67 -12.59 -33.08
CA ALA A 91 4.55 -13.39 -33.49
C ALA A 91 4.52 -14.67 -32.65
N ASP A 92 3.54 -14.78 -31.76
CA ASP A 92 3.36 -15.88 -30.85
C ASP A 92 2.10 -16.70 -31.18
N GLY A 93 2.13 -18.00 -30.90
CA GLY A 93 1.02 -18.92 -31.12
C GLY A 93 1.16 -19.81 -32.34
N PRO A 94 0.34 -20.88 -32.43
CA PRO A 94 0.45 -21.88 -33.48
C PRO A 94 0.18 -21.34 -34.88
N ASN A 95 -0.67 -20.34 -35.05
CA ASN A 95 -1.05 -19.77 -36.35
C ASN A 95 -0.39 -18.39 -36.60
N ALA A 96 0.60 -17.99 -35.78
CA ALA A 96 1.22 -16.67 -35.86
C ALA A 96 1.95 -16.42 -37.18
N GLU A 97 2.57 -17.43 -37.78
CA GLU A 97 3.23 -17.31 -39.07
C GLU A 97 2.24 -17.06 -40.22
N ASP A 98 1.08 -17.72 -40.22
CA ASP A 98 0.04 -17.51 -41.21
C ASP A 98 -0.62 -16.13 -41.04
N ALA A 99 -0.79 -15.69 -39.81
CA ALA A 99 -1.23 -14.33 -39.52
C ALA A 99 -0.24 -13.28 -40.04
N LEU A 100 1.08 -13.50 -39.91
CA LEU A 100 2.11 -12.61 -40.49
C LEU A 100 2.07 -12.56 -42.03
N LYS A 101 1.69 -13.65 -42.74
CA LYS A 101 1.52 -13.64 -44.19
C LYS A 101 0.46 -12.65 -44.63
N ALA A 102 -0.61 -12.46 -43.84
CA ALA A 102 -1.63 -11.47 -44.12
C ALA A 102 -1.09 -10.03 -44.17
N PHE A 103 0.01 -9.77 -43.49
CA PHE A 103 0.73 -8.49 -43.50
C PHE A 103 1.86 -8.45 -44.54
N ASN A 104 1.97 -9.40 -45.42
CA ASN A 104 3.06 -9.52 -46.40
C ASN A 104 4.45 -9.43 -45.75
N ALA A 105 4.61 -10.00 -44.55
CA ALA A 105 5.84 -9.97 -43.77
C ALA A 105 6.95 -10.76 -44.51
N THR A 106 7.90 -10.04 -45.11
CA THR A 106 9.05 -10.63 -45.80
C THR A 106 10.00 -11.34 -44.84
N PRO A 107 10.70 -12.41 -45.31
CA PRO A 107 11.76 -13.03 -44.53
C PRO A 107 12.85 -12.03 -44.15
N THR A 108 13.34 -12.10 -42.90
CA THR A 108 14.28 -11.17 -42.31
C THR A 108 15.03 -11.87 -41.18
N LEU A 109 15.98 -11.19 -40.53
CA LEU A 109 16.60 -11.67 -39.29
C LEU A 109 15.50 -12.09 -38.30
N THR A 110 15.52 -13.35 -37.91
CA THR A 110 14.47 -13.94 -37.08
C THR A 110 15.10 -14.70 -35.94
N VAL A 111 14.59 -14.46 -34.73
CA VAL A 111 14.94 -15.16 -33.49
C VAL A 111 13.77 -15.98 -33.01
N ARG A 112 13.99 -17.26 -32.74
CA ARG A 112 12.99 -18.16 -32.18
C ARG A 112 13.01 -18.03 -30.65
N SER A 113 11.85 -17.74 -30.09
CA SER A 113 11.55 -17.73 -28.66
C SER A 113 10.81 -19.02 -28.24
N ARG A 114 10.35 -19.07 -27.00
CA ARG A 114 9.53 -20.18 -26.48
C ARG A 114 8.18 -20.33 -27.19
N ARG A 115 7.54 -19.22 -27.53
CA ARG A 115 6.15 -19.19 -28.05
C ARG A 115 6.06 -18.91 -29.55
N GLY A 116 7.09 -18.30 -30.12
CA GLY A 116 6.99 -17.81 -31.49
C GLY A 116 8.30 -17.22 -32.02
N LEU A 117 8.17 -16.29 -32.91
CA LEU A 117 9.24 -15.71 -33.71
C LEU A 117 9.32 -14.20 -33.50
N HIS A 118 10.55 -13.69 -33.29
CA HIS A 118 10.86 -12.26 -33.28
C HIS A 118 11.53 -11.88 -34.59
N ARG A 119 10.89 -11.10 -35.44
CA ARG A 119 11.36 -10.63 -36.73
C ARG A 119 11.78 -9.19 -36.67
N PHE A 120 12.98 -8.87 -37.19
CA PHE A 120 13.56 -7.53 -37.13
C PHE A 120 13.52 -6.88 -38.51
N TYR A 121 13.05 -5.64 -38.61
CA TYR A 121 12.89 -4.89 -39.82
C TYR A 121 13.46 -3.49 -39.70
N TYR A 122 14.07 -2.98 -40.79
CA TYR A 122 14.43 -1.57 -40.87
C TYR A 122 13.24 -0.71 -41.32
N LEU A 123 13.08 0.41 -40.64
CA LEU A 123 12.15 1.44 -41.08
C LEU A 123 12.82 2.26 -42.21
N ARG A 124 12.09 2.44 -43.31
CA ARG A 124 12.57 3.22 -44.48
C ARG A 124 13.00 4.62 -44.07
N SER A 125 14.05 5.14 -44.75
CA SER A 125 14.46 6.52 -44.62
C SER A 125 13.33 7.47 -45.04
N GLY A 126 13.18 8.59 -44.33
CA GLY A 126 12.11 9.56 -44.59
C GLY A 126 10.81 9.34 -43.80
N LEU A 127 10.59 8.16 -43.18
CA LEU A 127 9.48 7.94 -42.26
C LEU A 127 9.86 8.32 -40.84
N GLU A 128 8.93 8.90 -40.08
CA GLU A 128 9.14 9.25 -38.66
C GLU A 128 9.13 7.95 -37.82
N TYR A 129 10.11 7.81 -36.90
CA TYR A 129 10.16 6.65 -36.02
C TYR A 129 9.02 6.68 -35.00
N PRO A 130 8.29 5.55 -34.77
CA PRO A 130 7.06 5.54 -33.97
C PRO A 130 7.32 5.89 -32.50
N LYS A 131 6.35 6.58 -31.87
CA LYS A 131 6.40 6.98 -30.44
C LYS A 131 5.71 5.94 -29.57
N GLY A 132 6.27 5.70 -28.39
CA GLY A 132 5.77 4.68 -27.44
C GLY A 132 6.69 3.47 -27.37
N GLN A 133 6.18 2.30 -26.97
CA GLN A 133 6.98 1.06 -26.85
C GLN A 133 6.50 -0.09 -27.73
N GLY A 134 5.35 0.03 -28.33
CA GLY A 134 4.75 -1.00 -29.17
C GLY A 134 3.22 -1.09 -28.99
N PHE A 135 2.61 -1.98 -29.73
CA PHE A 135 1.17 -2.29 -29.69
C PHE A 135 0.89 -3.63 -30.37
N TYR A 136 -0.29 -4.19 -30.14
CA TYR A 136 -0.74 -5.41 -30.78
C TYR A 136 -1.36 -5.11 -32.15
N LEU A 137 -0.88 -5.83 -33.22
CA LEU A 137 -1.53 -5.90 -34.53
C LEU A 137 -2.65 -6.94 -34.52
N VAL A 138 -2.44 -8.04 -33.82
CA VAL A 138 -3.41 -9.07 -33.52
C VAL A 138 -3.41 -9.25 -32.02
N GLU A 139 -4.54 -8.98 -31.40
CA GLU A 139 -4.67 -9.08 -29.93
C GLU A 139 -4.52 -10.51 -29.47
N LYS A 140 -4.16 -10.65 -28.20
CA LYS A 140 -3.92 -11.92 -27.55
C LYS A 140 -5.12 -12.85 -27.67
N GLY A 141 -4.97 -13.92 -28.44
CA GLY A 141 -5.91 -15.02 -28.61
C GLY A 141 -5.23 -16.37 -28.43
N ASP A 142 -6.02 -17.45 -28.45
CA ASP A 142 -5.48 -18.80 -28.29
C ASP A 142 -4.68 -19.24 -29.52
N ASP A 143 -4.97 -18.67 -30.69
CA ASP A 143 -4.42 -19.11 -32.00
C ASP A 143 -3.24 -18.29 -32.50
N ALA A 144 -3.24 -16.99 -32.30
CA ALA A 144 -2.17 -16.08 -32.72
C ALA A 144 -2.17 -14.78 -31.96
N GLU A 145 -0.98 -14.24 -31.72
CA GLU A 145 -0.73 -12.91 -31.12
C GLU A 145 0.40 -12.26 -31.93
N ILE A 146 0.21 -11.03 -32.42
CA ILE A 146 1.26 -10.29 -33.14
C ILE A 146 1.43 -8.94 -32.45
N GLU A 147 2.62 -8.70 -31.90
CA GLU A 147 3.01 -7.46 -31.26
C GLU A 147 4.13 -6.75 -32.04
N VAL A 148 3.96 -5.47 -32.33
CA VAL A 148 5.03 -4.62 -32.88
C VAL A 148 5.72 -3.88 -31.76
N LYS A 149 7.05 -4.00 -31.65
CA LYS A 149 7.87 -3.40 -30.61
C LYS A 149 8.90 -2.43 -31.16
N PHE A 150 9.02 -1.31 -30.48
CA PHE A 150 9.99 -0.26 -30.77
C PHE A 150 10.31 0.51 -29.46
N ASN A 151 11.37 1.31 -29.45
CA ASN A 151 11.82 2.04 -28.25
C ASN A 151 12.02 1.15 -27.02
N CYS A 152 12.55 -0.06 -27.18
CA CYS A 152 12.79 -1.02 -26.12
C CYS A 152 14.14 -1.71 -26.26
N LEU A 153 14.54 -2.44 -25.24
CA LEU A 153 15.68 -3.34 -25.24
C LEU A 153 15.16 -4.78 -25.31
N THR A 154 15.57 -5.53 -26.34
CA THR A 154 15.12 -6.91 -26.55
C THR A 154 16.30 -7.89 -26.48
N PRO A 155 16.12 -9.07 -25.85
CA PRO A 155 17.17 -10.08 -25.75
C PRO A 155 17.42 -10.76 -27.10
N MET A 156 18.70 -11.12 -27.33
CA MET A 156 19.17 -11.82 -28.52
C MET A 156 19.82 -13.17 -28.13
N PRO A 157 19.94 -14.11 -29.09
CA PRO A 157 20.67 -15.35 -28.84
C PRO A 157 22.12 -15.09 -28.33
N PRO A 158 22.69 -15.96 -27.51
CA PRO A 158 22.12 -17.17 -26.94
C PRO A 158 21.47 -16.97 -25.55
N GLN A 159 20.69 -15.93 -25.36
CA GLN A 159 20.02 -15.65 -24.08
C GLN A 159 19.07 -16.79 -23.68
N VAL A 160 19.10 -17.16 -22.41
CA VAL A 160 18.18 -18.14 -21.83
C VAL A 160 16.84 -17.48 -21.57
N HIS A 161 15.75 -18.20 -21.80
CA HIS A 161 14.42 -17.65 -21.56
C HIS A 161 14.19 -17.35 -20.06
N HIS A 162 13.66 -16.20 -19.74
CA HIS A 162 13.55 -15.69 -18.35
C HIS A 162 12.63 -16.54 -17.44
N SER A 163 11.60 -17.17 -18.01
CA SER A 163 10.64 -18.01 -17.25
C SER A 163 10.88 -19.51 -17.42
N ASP A 164 11.80 -19.92 -18.27
CA ASP A 164 12.13 -21.33 -18.50
C ASP A 164 13.63 -21.47 -18.90
N PRO A 165 14.51 -21.72 -17.94
CA PRO A 165 15.94 -21.83 -18.22
C PRO A 165 16.36 -22.98 -19.15
N SER A 166 15.49 -23.93 -19.42
CA SER A 166 15.75 -25.01 -20.40
C SER A 166 15.68 -24.54 -21.84
N ILE A 167 15.09 -23.38 -22.10
CA ILE A 167 14.89 -22.80 -23.42
C ILE A 167 15.89 -21.68 -23.66
N THR A 168 16.67 -21.80 -24.71
CA THR A 168 17.61 -20.77 -25.18
C THR A 168 17.06 -20.14 -26.46
N LEU A 169 17.11 -18.80 -26.53
CA LEU A 169 16.82 -18.08 -27.77
C LEU A 169 17.87 -18.48 -28.82
N ARG A 170 17.40 -18.70 -30.07
CA ARG A 170 18.28 -19.07 -31.20
C ARG A 170 17.87 -18.34 -32.45
N PHE A 171 18.79 -18.14 -33.37
CA PHE A 171 18.42 -17.69 -34.72
C PHE A 171 17.60 -18.77 -35.41
N GLU A 172 16.57 -18.36 -36.14
CA GLU A 172 15.67 -19.29 -36.81
C GLU A 172 16.39 -19.97 -37.98
N PRO A 173 16.45 -21.30 -38.04
CA PRO A 173 17.08 -22.03 -39.15
C PRO A 173 16.46 -21.68 -40.51
N GLY A 174 17.29 -21.36 -41.49
CA GLY A 174 16.85 -20.98 -42.82
C GLY A 174 16.33 -19.55 -42.98
N ALA A 175 16.21 -18.78 -41.90
CA ALA A 175 15.92 -17.36 -41.99
C ALA A 175 17.15 -16.55 -42.42
N PRO A 176 16.97 -15.45 -43.16
CA PRO A 176 18.04 -14.53 -43.52
C PRO A 176 18.73 -14.00 -42.25
N MET A 177 20.07 -13.84 -42.33
CA MET A 177 20.84 -13.15 -41.30
C MET A 177 20.96 -11.64 -41.56
N ASP A 178 20.20 -11.11 -42.51
CA ASP A 178 20.12 -9.70 -42.84
C ASP A 178 18.73 -9.14 -42.45
N ILE A 179 18.67 -7.87 -42.18
CA ILE A 179 17.44 -7.17 -41.76
C ILE A 179 16.75 -6.59 -42.99
N ALA A 180 15.56 -7.08 -43.31
CA ALA A 180 14.74 -6.57 -44.41
C ALA A 180 14.06 -5.24 -44.08
N MET A 181 13.55 -4.54 -45.08
CA MET A 181 12.69 -3.37 -44.87
C MET A 181 11.33 -3.75 -44.34
N LEU A 182 10.80 -2.93 -43.42
CA LEU A 182 9.46 -3.12 -42.87
C LEU A 182 8.40 -3.13 -44.00
N PRO A 183 7.52 -4.12 -44.05
CA PRO A 183 6.42 -4.18 -45.00
C PRO A 183 5.48 -2.98 -44.91
N ASP A 184 5.02 -2.45 -46.04
CA ASP A 184 4.12 -1.29 -46.06
C ASP A 184 2.79 -1.52 -45.34
N SER A 185 2.31 -2.76 -45.32
CA SER A 185 1.10 -3.16 -44.58
C SER A 185 1.27 -3.00 -43.05
N ILE A 186 2.43 -3.41 -42.53
CA ILE A 186 2.76 -3.23 -41.09
C ILE A 186 2.96 -1.74 -40.83
N TRP A 187 3.63 -1.00 -41.70
CA TRP A 187 3.80 0.45 -41.51
C TRP A 187 2.45 1.19 -41.50
N LYS A 188 1.55 0.90 -42.40
CA LYS A 188 0.20 1.48 -42.42
C LYS A 188 -0.55 1.21 -41.09
N ALA A 189 -0.41 0.02 -40.55
CA ALA A 189 -1.01 -0.31 -39.26
C ALA A 189 -0.37 0.49 -38.08
N ILE A 190 0.95 0.73 -38.15
CA ILE A 190 1.65 1.60 -37.20
C ILE A 190 1.14 3.05 -37.31
N GLU A 191 1.06 3.59 -38.50
CA GLU A 191 0.55 4.94 -38.77
C GLU A 191 -0.89 5.09 -38.26
N GLU A 192 -1.75 4.14 -38.55
CA GLU A 192 -3.14 4.16 -38.10
C GLU A 192 -3.25 4.07 -36.59
N HIS A 193 -2.47 3.22 -35.96
CA HIS A 193 -2.41 3.17 -34.48
C HIS A 193 -1.91 4.49 -33.86
N GLN A 194 -0.85 5.09 -34.43
CA GLN A 194 -0.33 6.38 -33.96
C GLN A 194 -1.35 7.49 -34.18
N ARG A 195 -2.06 7.49 -35.32
CA ARG A 195 -3.14 8.44 -35.63
C ARG A 195 -4.28 8.31 -34.63
N ARG A 196 -4.80 7.10 -34.40
CA ARG A 196 -5.86 6.83 -33.40
C ARG A 196 -5.44 7.26 -32.00
N LYS A 197 -4.19 6.99 -31.63
CA LYS A 197 -3.63 7.40 -30.35
C LYS A 197 -3.50 8.92 -30.23
N ALA A 198 -3.09 9.60 -31.29
CA ALA A 198 -3.02 11.06 -31.32
C ALA A 198 -4.40 11.71 -31.28
N GLU A 199 -5.38 11.15 -31.98
CA GLU A 199 -6.78 11.57 -31.91
C GLU A 199 -7.39 11.34 -30.51
N HIS A 200 -7.08 10.19 -29.89
CA HIS A 200 -7.49 9.91 -28.49
C HIS A 200 -6.81 10.83 -27.49
N MET A 201 -5.55 11.20 -27.72
CA MET A 201 -4.81 12.15 -26.87
C MET A 201 -5.17 13.63 -27.12
N ALA A 202 -5.69 13.97 -28.27
CA ALA A 202 -6.20 15.32 -28.57
C ALA A 202 -7.56 15.58 -27.87
N HIS A 203 -8.29 14.56 -27.48
CA HIS A 203 -9.50 14.62 -26.64
C HIS A 203 -9.15 14.32 -25.18
N LYS A 204 -8.87 15.31 -24.39
CA LYS A 204 -8.26 15.20 -23.07
C LYS A 204 -9.19 14.88 -21.90
N PRO A 205 -8.63 14.20 -20.83
CA PRO A 205 -9.35 13.58 -19.72
C PRO A 205 -10.05 14.50 -18.72
N ASP A 206 -9.74 15.77 -18.61
CA ASP A 206 -10.12 16.60 -17.46
C ASP A 206 -11.51 17.26 -17.57
N ILE A 207 -11.98 17.50 -18.79
CA ILE A 207 -13.38 17.84 -19.03
C ILE A 207 -14.23 16.56 -19.08
N ALA A 208 -13.62 15.45 -19.41
CA ALA A 208 -14.23 14.16 -19.59
C ALA A 208 -14.75 13.56 -18.26
N ALA A 209 -14.01 13.66 -17.16
CA ALA A 209 -14.43 13.14 -15.86
C ALA A 209 -15.72 13.82 -15.32
N ALA A 210 -15.88 15.12 -15.62
CA ALA A 210 -17.09 15.85 -15.26
C ALA A 210 -18.31 15.46 -16.10
N TRP A 211 -18.14 14.97 -17.33
CA TRP A 211 -19.23 14.51 -18.19
C TRP A 211 -19.84 13.20 -17.72
N GLY A 212 -19.11 12.34 -17.03
CA GLY A 212 -19.66 11.16 -16.39
C GLY A 212 -20.72 11.49 -15.35
N SER A 213 -20.51 12.52 -14.55
CA SER A 213 -21.46 13.03 -13.56
C SER A 213 -22.70 13.67 -14.23
N VAL A 214 -22.51 14.42 -15.32
CA VAL A 214 -23.58 14.98 -16.12
C VAL A 214 -24.44 13.89 -16.73
N LEU A 215 -23.82 12.86 -17.30
CA LEU A 215 -24.50 11.70 -17.86
C LEU A 215 -25.32 10.98 -16.78
N ARG A 216 -24.74 10.81 -15.59
CA ARG A 216 -25.45 10.21 -14.46
C ARG A 216 -26.69 11.02 -14.07
N ALA A 217 -26.56 12.32 -13.91
CA ALA A 217 -27.67 13.21 -13.59
C ALA A 217 -28.76 13.20 -14.67
N ALA A 218 -28.37 13.18 -15.95
CA ALA A 218 -29.31 13.09 -17.07
C ALA A 218 -30.10 11.78 -17.12
N ILE A 219 -29.48 10.66 -16.73
CA ILE A 219 -30.16 9.37 -16.64
C ILE A 219 -31.05 9.30 -15.41
N ASP A 220 -30.58 9.74 -14.25
CA ASP A 220 -31.33 9.68 -13.00
C ASP A 220 -32.54 10.64 -12.99
N SER A 221 -32.51 11.71 -13.80
CA SER A 221 -33.65 12.61 -14.03
C SER A 221 -34.69 12.08 -15.03
N GLY A 222 -34.38 10.96 -15.72
CA GLY A 222 -35.24 10.43 -16.80
C GLY A 222 -35.13 11.15 -18.15
N GLU A 223 -34.29 12.19 -18.28
CA GLU A 223 -34.13 13.00 -19.50
C GLU A 223 -33.70 12.18 -20.71
N LEU A 224 -33.02 11.04 -20.47
CA LEU A 224 -32.51 10.17 -21.53
C LEU A 224 -33.34 8.92 -21.80
N ASP A 225 -34.46 8.71 -21.09
CA ASP A 225 -35.25 7.48 -21.20
C ASP A 225 -35.92 7.33 -22.59
N ALA A 226 -36.21 8.45 -23.27
CA ALA A 226 -36.73 8.45 -24.64
C ALA A 226 -35.68 8.12 -25.73
N TYR A 227 -34.38 8.18 -25.37
CA TYR A 227 -33.26 8.07 -26.34
C TYR A 227 -32.37 6.84 -26.10
N LEU A 228 -32.40 6.28 -24.90
CA LEU A 228 -31.59 5.14 -24.51
C LEU A 228 -32.47 4.05 -23.90
N THR A 229 -32.34 2.83 -24.39
CA THR A 229 -33.08 1.68 -23.83
C THR A 229 -32.21 1.05 -22.71
N PHE A 230 -32.54 1.37 -21.46
CA PHE A 230 -31.85 0.82 -20.30
C PHE A 230 -32.36 -0.58 -19.94
N ARG A 231 -31.46 -1.41 -19.39
CA ARG A 231 -31.75 -2.75 -18.89
C ARG A 231 -31.26 -2.85 -17.43
N GLY A 232 -32.20 -3.01 -16.52
CA GLY A 232 -31.91 -3.09 -15.09
C GLY A 232 -31.49 -1.77 -14.43
N SER A 233 -31.09 -1.88 -13.16
CA SER A 233 -30.64 -0.77 -12.33
C SER A 233 -29.13 -0.53 -12.47
N TRP A 234 -28.64 0.54 -11.82
CA TRP A 234 -27.22 0.77 -11.69
C TRP A 234 -26.52 -0.35 -10.92
N ARG A 235 -25.36 -0.78 -11.40
CA ARG A 235 -24.48 -1.73 -10.70
C ARG A 235 -23.60 -0.95 -9.71
N GLU A 236 -23.10 -1.66 -8.69
CA GLU A 236 -22.19 -1.08 -7.69
C GLU A 236 -20.94 -0.42 -8.29
N ASN A 237 -20.47 -0.93 -9.43
CA ASN A 237 -19.32 -0.38 -10.14
C ASN A 237 -19.62 0.91 -10.93
N GLY A 238 -20.82 1.51 -10.81
CA GLY A 238 -21.21 2.75 -11.50
C GLY A 238 -21.51 2.54 -12.99
N THR A 239 -21.85 1.33 -13.40
CA THR A 239 -22.29 1.01 -14.76
C THR A 239 -23.78 0.64 -14.81
N ARG A 240 -24.45 0.92 -15.93
CA ARG A 240 -25.84 0.49 -16.20
C ARG A 240 -25.92 -0.13 -17.59
N ALA A 241 -26.53 -1.30 -17.68
CA ALA A 241 -26.70 -1.96 -18.95
C ALA A 241 -27.64 -1.18 -19.87
N VAL A 242 -27.32 -1.09 -21.16
CA VAL A 242 -28.09 -0.36 -22.16
C VAL A 242 -28.04 -1.10 -23.50
N LYS A 243 -29.04 -0.91 -24.36
CA LYS A 243 -28.97 -1.40 -25.75
C LYS A 243 -27.87 -0.65 -26.49
N CYS A 244 -27.00 -1.39 -27.20
CA CYS A 244 -25.95 -0.79 -27.99
C CYS A 244 -26.51 0.12 -29.08
N LEU A 245 -25.95 1.30 -29.31
CA LEU A 245 -26.38 2.25 -30.35
C LEU A 245 -26.04 1.76 -31.77
N PHE A 246 -25.25 0.71 -31.88
CA PHE A 246 -24.87 0.03 -33.11
C PHE A 246 -25.38 -1.42 -33.13
N ALA A 247 -26.54 -1.69 -32.53
CA ALA A 247 -27.10 -3.04 -32.35
C ALA A 247 -27.23 -3.83 -33.69
N ASP A 248 -27.50 -3.14 -34.77
CA ASP A 248 -27.58 -3.69 -36.14
C ASP A 248 -26.25 -4.21 -36.70
N GLN A 249 -25.12 -3.80 -36.11
CA GLN A 249 -23.78 -4.19 -36.51
C GLN A 249 -23.24 -5.40 -35.74
N HIS A 250 -23.98 -5.89 -34.74
CA HIS A 250 -23.61 -7.08 -33.98
C HIS A 250 -24.03 -8.37 -34.67
N LYS A 251 -23.16 -9.38 -34.74
CA LYS A 251 -23.41 -10.67 -35.41
C LYS A 251 -24.60 -11.48 -34.88
N ALA A 252 -25.00 -11.25 -33.64
CA ALA A 252 -26.06 -12.00 -32.95
C ALA A 252 -27.35 -11.21 -32.69
N GLY A 253 -27.46 -10.00 -33.18
CA GLY A 253 -28.46 -9.04 -32.69
C GLY A 253 -28.20 -8.70 -31.24
N ASP A 254 -28.77 -7.62 -30.69
CA ASP A 254 -28.47 -7.14 -29.32
C ASP A 254 -29.31 -7.88 -28.26
N ALA A 255 -29.50 -9.21 -28.42
CA ALA A 255 -30.27 -10.00 -27.45
C ALA A 255 -29.62 -10.00 -26.06
N ASP A 256 -28.30 -9.88 -25.95
CA ASP A 256 -27.52 -10.04 -24.72
C ASP A 256 -26.93 -8.76 -24.12
N ALA A 257 -27.45 -7.57 -24.47
CA ALA A 257 -27.04 -6.30 -23.84
C ALA A 257 -25.54 -6.15 -23.62
N SER A 258 -24.76 -6.24 -24.68
CA SER A 258 -23.30 -6.16 -24.62
C SER A 258 -22.73 -4.76 -24.41
N ALA A 259 -23.60 -3.73 -24.21
CA ALA A 259 -23.18 -2.37 -23.95
C ALA A 259 -23.54 -1.90 -22.53
N TYR A 260 -22.71 -1.01 -22.00
CA TYR A 260 -22.91 -0.40 -20.69
C TYR A 260 -22.70 1.10 -20.75
N ILE A 261 -23.54 1.83 -20.06
CA ILE A 261 -23.23 3.21 -19.69
C ILE A 261 -22.20 3.18 -18.56
N VAL A 262 -21.16 3.97 -18.72
CA VAL A 262 -20.12 4.21 -17.71
C VAL A 262 -20.18 5.67 -17.31
N THR A 263 -20.19 5.94 -16.01
CA THR A 263 -20.19 7.30 -15.46
C THR A 263 -18.87 7.67 -14.78
N ARG A 264 -17.85 6.83 -14.93
CA ARG A 264 -16.49 7.10 -14.49
C ARG A 264 -15.68 7.73 -15.62
N ASP A 265 -14.65 8.44 -15.28
CA ASP A 265 -13.74 9.11 -16.22
C ASP A 265 -14.51 9.99 -17.21
N ALA A 266 -14.29 9.81 -18.50
CA ALA A 266 -14.99 10.52 -19.55
C ALA A 266 -16.49 10.20 -19.65
N GLY A 267 -16.94 9.13 -19.05
CA GLY A 267 -18.30 8.62 -19.19
C GLY A 267 -18.57 8.07 -20.60
N GLY A 268 -19.86 7.78 -20.88
CA GLY A 268 -20.33 7.36 -22.19
C GLY A 268 -20.77 5.91 -22.26
N ILE A 269 -20.85 5.37 -23.47
CA ILE A 269 -21.21 3.98 -23.72
C ILE A 269 -19.97 3.14 -24.03
N ARG A 270 -19.95 1.91 -23.49
CA ARG A 270 -18.88 0.92 -23.75
C ARG A 270 -19.53 -0.38 -24.20
N CYS A 271 -19.02 -0.93 -25.28
CA CYS A 271 -19.44 -2.19 -25.89
C CYS A 271 -18.26 -3.16 -25.93
N HIS A 272 -18.51 -4.46 -26.04
CA HIS A 272 -17.46 -5.46 -26.32
C HIS A 272 -16.76 -5.23 -27.67
N ASN A 273 -17.45 -4.65 -28.64
CA ASN A 273 -16.81 -4.13 -29.83
C ASN A 273 -16.34 -2.69 -29.54
N GLU A 274 -15.02 -2.49 -29.46
CA GLU A 274 -14.42 -1.21 -29.10
C GLU A 274 -14.73 -0.07 -30.05
N GLU A 275 -15.00 -0.37 -31.33
CA GLU A 275 -15.42 0.62 -32.32
C GLU A 275 -16.77 1.26 -32.00
N HIS A 276 -17.59 0.59 -31.16
CA HIS A 276 -18.90 1.10 -30.71
C HIS A 276 -18.81 1.94 -29.44
N ASN A 277 -17.61 2.14 -28.90
CA ASN A 277 -17.38 2.95 -27.69
C ASN A 277 -17.51 4.43 -28.04
N LEU A 278 -18.39 5.12 -27.33
CA LEU A 278 -18.58 6.55 -27.48
C LEU A 278 -18.50 7.26 -26.13
N GLU A 279 -17.85 8.42 -26.12
CA GLU A 279 -17.93 9.37 -25.00
C GLU A 279 -19.31 10.03 -24.94
N VAL A 280 -19.59 10.76 -23.81
CA VAL A 280 -20.92 11.29 -23.52
C VAL A 280 -21.50 12.13 -24.65
N LEU A 281 -20.78 13.10 -25.17
CA LEU A 281 -21.31 14.00 -26.22
C LEU A 281 -21.56 13.28 -27.57
N PRO A 282 -20.60 12.54 -28.12
CA PRO A 282 -20.84 11.72 -29.31
C PRO A 282 -21.96 10.68 -29.12
N MET A 283 -22.08 10.09 -27.92
CA MET A 283 -23.16 9.16 -27.60
C MET A 283 -24.52 9.85 -27.64
N LEU A 284 -24.67 11.03 -27.05
CA LEU A 284 -25.90 11.80 -27.03
C LEU A 284 -26.28 12.32 -28.43
N GLU A 285 -25.31 12.62 -29.27
CA GLU A 285 -25.54 12.91 -30.68
C GLU A 285 -26.04 11.64 -31.40
N LYS A 286 -25.37 10.51 -31.27
CA LYS A 286 -25.70 9.26 -31.93
C LYS A 286 -27.06 8.69 -31.54
N CYS A 287 -27.47 8.84 -30.27
CA CYS A 287 -28.81 8.41 -29.83
C CYS A 287 -29.92 9.38 -30.22
N GLY A 288 -29.64 10.45 -30.94
CA GLY A 288 -30.63 11.43 -31.41
C GLY A 288 -31.11 12.41 -30.36
N TYR A 289 -30.41 12.53 -29.21
CA TYR A 289 -30.77 13.49 -28.17
C TYR A 289 -30.69 14.94 -28.66
N ALA A 290 -29.66 15.27 -29.43
CA ALA A 290 -29.60 16.53 -30.21
C ALA A 290 -28.66 16.38 -31.41
N GLU A 291 -28.79 17.29 -32.40
CA GLU A 291 -28.11 17.22 -33.70
C GLU A 291 -26.59 17.49 -33.64
N ASN A 292 -26.11 18.18 -32.58
CA ASN A 292 -24.72 18.50 -32.41
C ASN A 292 -24.41 18.81 -30.94
N ARG A 293 -23.11 18.82 -30.59
CA ARG A 293 -22.61 19.04 -29.19
C ARG A 293 -23.14 20.33 -28.57
N SER A 294 -23.27 21.38 -29.33
CA SER A 294 -23.75 22.69 -28.81
C SER A 294 -25.22 22.58 -28.42
N LYS A 295 -26.05 21.93 -29.22
CA LYS A 295 -27.47 21.69 -28.94
C LYS A 295 -27.66 20.65 -27.81
N VAL A 296 -26.76 19.65 -27.69
CA VAL A 296 -26.75 18.72 -26.54
C VAL A 296 -26.56 19.50 -25.24
N LYS A 297 -25.55 20.36 -25.17
CA LYS A 297 -25.28 21.20 -23.98
C LYS A 297 -26.49 22.09 -23.64
N ALA A 298 -27.01 22.79 -24.63
CA ALA A 298 -28.17 23.68 -24.45
C ALA A 298 -29.43 22.93 -23.94
N LYS A 299 -29.69 21.73 -24.45
CA LYS A 299 -30.82 20.89 -24.05
C LYS A 299 -30.67 20.37 -22.61
N LEU A 300 -29.49 19.87 -22.23
CA LEU A 300 -29.17 19.44 -20.86
C LEU A 300 -29.33 20.59 -19.86
N SER A 301 -28.78 21.77 -20.21
CA SER A 301 -28.92 22.97 -19.36
C SER A 301 -30.36 23.39 -19.19
N LYS A 302 -31.16 23.32 -20.27
CA LYS A 302 -32.61 23.62 -20.23
C LYS A 302 -33.41 22.60 -19.36
N ALA A 303 -32.92 21.36 -19.28
CA ALA A 303 -33.46 20.32 -18.42
C ALA A 303 -33.00 20.48 -16.94
N GLY A 304 -32.28 21.55 -16.60
CA GLY A 304 -31.81 21.83 -15.25
C GLY A 304 -30.57 21.00 -14.83
N ILE A 305 -29.98 20.29 -15.76
CA ILE A 305 -28.79 19.49 -15.52
C ILE A 305 -27.54 20.39 -15.56
N LYS A 306 -26.82 20.49 -14.41
CA LYS A 306 -25.61 21.29 -14.34
C LYS A 306 -24.54 20.69 -15.26
N LEU A 307 -24.18 21.42 -16.28
CA LEU A 307 -23.06 21.08 -17.14
C LEU A 307 -21.75 21.22 -16.34
N PRO A 308 -20.68 20.46 -16.71
CA PRO A 308 -19.37 20.75 -16.19
C PRO A 308 -19.15 22.25 -16.44
N SER A 309 -18.93 23.01 -15.40
CA SER A 309 -18.44 24.37 -15.58
C SER A 309 -17.19 24.22 -16.44
N GLU A 310 -17.27 24.58 -17.71
CA GLU A 310 -16.05 24.91 -18.45
C GLU A 310 -15.43 26.02 -17.60
N LEU A 311 -14.44 25.67 -16.79
CA LEU A 311 -13.46 26.63 -16.34
C LEU A 311 -12.89 27.13 -17.68
N SER A 312 -13.53 28.19 -18.22
CA SER A 312 -13.01 28.77 -19.44
C SER A 312 -11.55 29.05 -19.14
N TYR A 313 -10.68 28.78 -20.10
CA TYR A 313 -9.26 29.10 -20.01
C TYR A 313 -9.06 30.53 -19.45
N GLU A 314 -9.98 31.43 -19.76
CA GLU A 314 -10.03 32.82 -19.30
C GLU A 314 -10.33 33.02 -17.80
N LYS A 315 -10.94 32.03 -17.12
CA LYS A 315 -11.25 32.08 -15.67
C LYS A 315 -10.16 31.49 -14.79
N ARG A 316 -9.16 30.80 -15.36
CA ARG A 316 -8.02 30.30 -14.61
C ARG A 316 -7.01 31.42 -14.36
N HIS A 317 -6.19 31.27 -13.33
CA HIS A 317 -5.02 32.12 -13.14
C HIS A 317 -4.12 32.05 -14.39
N GLN A 318 -3.86 33.19 -15.02
CA GLN A 318 -3.02 33.27 -16.21
C GLN A 318 -1.57 33.55 -15.83
N LEU A 319 -0.67 32.62 -16.07
CA LEU A 319 0.77 32.78 -15.78
C LEU A 319 1.61 32.70 -17.06
N ASN A 320 2.62 33.53 -17.14
CA ASN A 320 3.57 33.55 -18.25
C ASN A 320 4.56 32.37 -18.11
N ALA A 321 4.58 31.48 -19.09
CA ALA A 321 5.51 30.37 -19.14
C ALA A 321 6.96 30.78 -19.51
N GLN A 322 7.17 32.01 -19.94
CA GLN A 322 8.46 32.58 -20.27
C GLN A 322 8.88 33.66 -19.26
N GLU A 323 8.38 33.58 -18.01
CA GLU A 323 8.88 34.45 -16.93
C GLU A 323 10.36 34.13 -16.69
N GLY A 324 11.20 35.17 -16.82
CA GLY A 324 12.65 35.00 -16.70
C GLY A 324 13.18 34.94 -15.28
N ASP A 325 12.33 35.29 -14.30
CA ASP A 325 12.60 35.17 -12.87
C ASP A 325 11.92 33.93 -12.32
N LEU A 326 12.70 32.88 -12.02
CA LEU A 326 12.21 31.60 -11.58
C LEU A 326 11.51 31.70 -10.22
N ASP A 327 12.10 32.43 -9.26
CA ASP A 327 11.53 32.59 -7.91
C ASP A 327 10.14 33.23 -7.99
N LYS A 328 9.99 34.24 -8.82
CA LYS A 328 8.72 34.90 -9.07
C LYS A 328 7.72 33.97 -9.76
N ALA A 329 8.16 33.21 -10.76
CA ALA A 329 7.31 32.26 -11.47
C ALA A 329 6.80 31.18 -10.50
N THR A 330 7.67 30.66 -9.64
CA THR A 330 7.36 29.66 -8.61
C THR A 330 6.39 30.22 -7.57
N ALA A 331 6.63 31.41 -7.04
CA ALA A 331 5.73 32.06 -6.07
C ALA A 331 4.32 32.29 -6.66
N LEU A 332 4.23 32.73 -7.91
CA LEU A 332 2.95 32.90 -8.61
C LEU A 332 2.24 31.56 -8.84
N ALA A 333 2.99 30.52 -9.19
CA ALA A 333 2.44 29.18 -9.39
C ALA A 333 1.92 28.58 -8.07
N LEU A 334 2.65 28.69 -6.97
CA LEU A 334 2.22 28.26 -5.63
C LEU A 334 0.95 29.01 -5.20
N LYS A 335 0.91 30.33 -5.39
CA LYS A 335 -0.29 31.12 -5.11
C LYS A 335 -1.50 30.62 -5.91
N ALA A 336 -1.33 30.41 -7.21
CA ALA A 336 -2.40 29.92 -8.08
C ALA A 336 -2.85 28.49 -7.70
N LEU A 337 -1.92 27.60 -7.33
CA LEU A 337 -2.23 26.26 -6.84
C LEU A 337 -3.00 26.30 -5.52
N LYS A 338 -2.64 27.20 -4.59
CA LYS A 338 -3.36 27.42 -3.32
C LYS A 338 -4.81 27.86 -3.58
N GLU A 339 -4.99 28.90 -4.39
CA GLU A 339 -6.29 29.49 -4.67
C GLU A 339 -7.22 28.59 -5.49
N THR A 340 -6.66 27.62 -6.21
CA THR A 340 -7.42 26.64 -7.00
C THR A 340 -7.55 25.29 -6.32
N ASN A 341 -7.09 25.15 -5.07
CA ASN A 341 -7.16 23.89 -4.30
C ASN A 341 -8.52 23.73 -3.57
N GLU A 342 -9.61 24.05 -4.24
CA GLU A 342 -10.98 23.85 -3.76
C GLU A 342 -11.78 23.00 -4.77
N PRO A 343 -12.34 21.85 -4.34
CA PRO A 343 -12.17 21.22 -3.04
C PRO A 343 -10.73 20.76 -2.81
N VAL A 344 -10.28 20.81 -1.54
CA VAL A 344 -8.89 20.50 -1.19
C VAL A 344 -8.52 19.08 -1.62
N SER A 345 -7.52 18.98 -2.47
CA SER A 345 -7.02 17.70 -3.00
C SER A 345 -5.49 17.65 -3.13
N LEU A 346 -4.81 18.81 -3.06
CA LEU A 346 -3.37 18.94 -2.95
C LEU A 346 -3.00 19.20 -1.49
N LEU A 347 -2.15 18.38 -0.91
CA LEU A 347 -1.90 18.31 0.52
C LEU A 347 -0.41 18.02 0.76
N MET A 348 0.06 18.19 1.98
CA MET A 348 1.35 17.71 2.45
C MET A 348 1.15 16.48 3.32
N LYS A 349 1.89 15.42 3.07
CA LYS A 349 1.99 14.23 3.93
C LYS A 349 3.45 13.93 4.17
N ASP A 350 3.84 13.82 5.44
CA ASP A 350 5.22 13.47 5.82
C ASP A 350 6.29 14.36 5.13
N ARG A 351 6.04 15.67 5.06
CA ARG A 351 6.85 16.69 4.38
C ARG A 351 6.90 16.57 2.85
N LEU A 352 6.12 15.70 2.25
CA LEU A 352 6.06 15.52 0.80
C LEU A 352 4.71 16.01 0.26
N PRO A 353 4.70 16.70 -0.89
CA PRO A 353 3.46 17.08 -1.53
C PRO A 353 2.75 15.85 -2.12
N VAL A 354 1.47 15.71 -1.80
CA VAL A 354 0.61 14.62 -2.27
C VAL A 354 -0.67 15.17 -2.88
N ARG A 355 -1.33 14.34 -3.69
CA ARG A 355 -2.71 14.60 -4.13
C ARG A 355 -3.62 13.45 -3.74
N ILE A 356 -4.89 13.75 -3.53
CA ILE A 356 -5.92 12.72 -3.33
C ILE A 356 -6.37 12.21 -4.70
N VAL A 357 -6.27 10.90 -4.87
CA VAL A 357 -6.74 10.18 -6.08
C VAL A 357 -7.65 9.03 -5.69
N ARG A 358 -8.37 8.48 -6.67
CA ARG A 358 -9.18 7.27 -6.48
C ARG A 358 -8.37 6.05 -6.92
N ASN A 359 -8.28 5.05 -6.04
CA ASN A 359 -7.71 3.75 -6.41
C ASN A 359 -8.71 2.93 -7.25
N LYS A 360 -8.34 1.71 -7.64
CA LYS A 360 -9.18 0.81 -8.45
C LYS A 360 -10.52 0.48 -7.80
N GLU A 361 -10.59 0.50 -6.48
CA GLU A 361 -11.81 0.29 -5.69
C GLU A 361 -12.63 1.58 -5.51
N GLY A 362 -12.21 2.69 -6.11
CA GLY A 362 -12.90 3.98 -6.03
C GLY A 362 -12.68 4.74 -4.73
N ARG A 363 -11.75 4.32 -3.87
CA ARG A 363 -11.44 4.94 -2.56
C ARG A 363 -10.41 6.04 -2.69
N ALA A 364 -10.51 7.06 -1.86
CA ALA A 364 -9.50 8.08 -1.75
C ALA A 364 -8.19 7.50 -1.18
N VAL A 365 -7.08 7.77 -1.88
CA VAL A 365 -5.72 7.46 -1.43
C VAL A 365 -4.84 8.67 -1.69
N SER A 366 -3.80 8.84 -0.87
CA SER A 366 -2.79 9.86 -1.12
C SER A 366 -1.75 9.35 -2.11
N GLU A 367 -1.48 10.12 -3.14
CA GLU A 367 -0.47 9.83 -4.15
C GLU A 367 0.59 10.93 -4.16
N MET A 368 1.87 10.56 -4.00
CA MET A 368 2.98 11.50 -4.01
C MET A 368 3.09 12.22 -5.36
N LEU A 369 3.28 13.53 -5.32
CA LEU A 369 3.49 14.35 -6.50
C LEU A 369 4.93 14.18 -7.00
N SER A 370 5.11 13.43 -8.08
CA SER A 370 6.34 13.49 -8.88
C SER A 370 6.31 14.73 -9.79
N LEU A 371 7.45 15.08 -10.37
CA LEU A 371 7.57 16.21 -11.30
C LEU A 371 6.52 16.19 -12.41
N GLY A 372 6.27 15.01 -13.01
CA GLY A 372 5.26 14.86 -14.06
C GLY A 372 3.82 15.03 -13.54
N LYS A 373 3.55 14.56 -12.31
CA LYS A 373 2.22 14.69 -11.68
C LYS A 373 1.95 16.15 -11.27
N LEU A 374 2.94 16.81 -10.66
CA LEU A 374 2.82 18.24 -10.32
C LEU A 374 2.61 19.09 -11.57
N LYS A 375 3.38 18.84 -12.62
CA LYS A 375 3.18 19.53 -13.91
C LYS A 375 1.78 19.33 -14.47
N ASN A 376 1.19 18.14 -14.27
CA ASN A 376 -0.19 17.89 -14.68
C ASN A 376 -1.19 18.70 -13.84
N GLU A 377 -1.00 18.78 -12.51
CA GLU A 377 -1.81 19.64 -11.64
C GLU A 377 -1.69 21.13 -12.04
N MET A 378 -0.47 21.62 -12.29
CA MET A 378 -0.24 22.98 -12.79
C MET A 378 -0.97 23.23 -14.11
N LYS A 379 -0.98 22.26 -15.03
CA LYS A 379 -1.67 22.38 -16.31
C LYS A 379 -3.19 22.44 -16.16
N THR A 380 -3.77 21.68 -15.22
CA THR A 380 -5.21 21.64 -15.03
C THR A 380 -5.75 22.84 -14.29
N ARG A 381 -4.96 23.41 -13.38
CA ARG A 381 -5.37 24.48 -12.48
C ARG A 381 -4.97 25.87 -12.96
N ILE A 382 -3.91 25.98 -13.76
CA ILE A 382 -3.32 27.25 -14.22
C ILE A 382 -3.37 27.33 -15.72
N ALA A 383 -3.77 28.48 -16.25
CA ALA A 383 -3.73 28.80 -17.67
C ALA A 383 -2.37 29.40 -18.03
N TRP A 384 -1.45 28.55 -18.49
CA TRP A 384 -0.14 28.99 -18.93
C TRP A 384 -0.19 29.57 -20.32
N TYR A 385 0.46 30.73 -20.52
CA TYR A 385 0.60 31.38 -21.80
C TYR A 385 2.05 31.77 -22.08
N GLN A 386 2.34 32.01 -23.35
CA GLN A 386 3.58 32.65 -23.84
C GLN A 386 3.23 33.68 -24.88
N TYR A 387 4.18 34.54 -25.20
CA TYR A 387 4.00 35.47 -26.30
C TYR A 387 4.59 34.86 -27.58
N ASP A 388 3.85 34.97 -28.70
CA ASP A 388 4.37 34.65 -30.02
C ASP A 388 5.21 35.81 -30.57
N ASP A 389 5.79 35.64 -31.76
CA ASP A 389 6.62 36.66 -32.43
C ASP A 389 5.85 37.96 -32.70
N LEU A 390 4.56 37.92 -32.70
CA LEU A 390 3.67 39.09 -32.87
C LEU A 390 3.18 39.65 -31.53
N ARG A 391 3.80 39.22 -30.40
CA ARG A 391 3.44 39.62 -29.03
C ARG A 391 2.00 39.30 -28.63
N ARG A 392 1.38 38.30 -29.25
CA ARG A 392 0.06 37.83 -28.87
C ARG A 392 0.19 36.70 -27.83
N LYS A 393 -0.69 36.67 -26.84
CA LYS A 393 -0.75 35.57 -25.87
C LYS A 393 -1.23 34.31 -26.53
N VAL A 394 -0.42 33.27 -26.51
CA VAL A 394 -0.79 31.93 -26.99
C VAL A 394 -0.65 30.93 -25.85
N PRO A 395 -1.48 29.85 -25.79
CA PRO A 395 -1.38 28.84 -24.76
C PRO A 395 0.00 28.18 -24.74
N ALA A 396 0.52 27.94 -23.52
CA ALA A 396 1.80 27.32 -23.30
C ALA A 396 1.68 26.09 -22.38
N LYS A 397 2.75 25.32 -22.31
CA LYS A 397 2.88 24.23 -21.32
C LYS A 397 3.42 24.78 -20.00
N PRO A 398 3.05 24.21 -18.83
CA PRO A 398 3.70 24.54 -17.57
C PRO A 398 5.23 24.34 -17.71
N PRO A 399 6.04 25.30 -17.26
CA PRO A 399 7.50 25.19 -17.25
C PRO A 399 7.96 24.04 -16.35
N MET A 400 8.97 23.28 -16.78
CA MET A 400 9.49 22.15 -16.00
C MET A 400 10.34 22.59 -14.83
N ASP A 401 11.08 23.67 -15.00
CA ASP A 401 11.92 24.33 -14.00
C ASP A 401 11.07 24.84 -12.82
N VAL A 402 9.95 25.51 -13.09
CA VAL A 402 8.99 25.92 -12.04
C VAL A 402 8.43 24.72 -11.28
N ALA A 403 8.08 23.64 -11.99
CA ALA A 403 7.57 22.44 -11.33
C ALA A 403 8.65 21.74 -10.49
N GLN A 404 9.91 21.75 -10.94
CA GLN A 404 11.04 21.21 -10.17
C GLN A 404 11.32 22.08 -8.94
N ASP A 405 11.36 23.39 -9.10
CA ASP A 405 11.60 24.35 -8.05
C ASP A 405 10.55 24.26 -6.93
N ILE A 406 9.27 24.10 -7.30
CA ILE A 406 8.20 23.81 -6.31
C ILE A 406 8.47 22.51 -5.52
N LEU A 407 8.95 21.45 -6.17
CA LEU A 407 9.23 20.19 -5.47
C LEU A 407 10.48 20.27 -4.57
N ASP A 408 11.42 21.14 -4.92
CA ASP A 408 12.66 21.36 -4.18
C ASP A 408 12.50 22.44 -3.09
N GLU A 409 11.32 23.09 -3.02
CA GLU A 409 11.02 24.13 -2.05
C GLU A 409 10.93 23.54 -0.62
N ARG A 410 11.23 24.35 0.37
CA ARG A 410 11.19 23.95 1.78
C ARG A 410 9.77 23.59 2.22
N SER A 411 9.68 22.55 3.04
CA SER A 411 8.38 22.03 3.53
C SER A 411 7.53 23.10 4.22
N GLU A 412 8.15 24.07 4.90
CA GLU A 412 7.45 25.16 5.58
C GLU A 412 6.69 26.04 4.57
N VAL A 413 7.33 26.37 3.44
CA VAL A 413 6.72 27.15 2.36
C VAL A 413 5.60 26.36 1.68
N LEU A 414 5.83 25.07 1.44
CA LEU A 414 4.81 24.20 0.84
C LEU A 414 3.59 24.02 1.75
N LEU A 415 3.76 24.00 3.08
CA LEU A 415 2.65 23.91 4.06
C LEU A 415 1.73 25.14 4.06
N GLU A 416 2.23 26.28 3.63
CA GLU A 416 1.39 27.48 3.43
C GLU A 416 0.46 27.32 2.22
N THR A 417 0.85 26.50 1.24
CA THR A 417 0.13 26.25 -0.01
C THR A 417 -0.72 24.99 0.05
N PHE A 418 -0.16 23.91 0.58
CA PHE A 418 -0.78 22.60 0.66
C PHE A 418 -0.96 22.22 2.14
N PRO A 419 -2.20 22.18 2.65
CA PRO A 419 -2.42 21.88 4.07
C PRO A 419 -1.98 20.46 4.42
N GLN A 420 -1.64 20.23 5.70
CA GLN A 420 -1.15 18.95 6.21
C GLN A 420 -2.22 17.88 6.16
N LEU A 421 -1.91 16.70 5.62
CA LEU A 421 -2.74 15.50 5.66
C LEU A 421 -2.27 14.58 6.78
N GLU A 422 -3.09 14.45 7.83
CA GLU A 422 -2.84 13.52 8.94
C GLU A 422 -3.30 12.08 8.61
N GLY A 423 -4.31 11.94 7.75
CA GLY A 423 -4.82 10.63 7.34
C GLY A 423 -6.07 10.69 6.50
N ILE A 424 -6.46 9.54 5.95
CA ILE A 424 -7.72 9.37 5.20
C ILE A 424 -8.60 8.42 5.99
N VAL A 425 -9.82 8.84 6.29
CA VAL A 425 -10.79 8.06 7.07
C VAL A 425 -12.04 7.79 6.25
N SER A 426 -12.59 6.58 6.39
CA SER A 426 -13.80 6.14 5.67
C SER A 426 -15.07 6.13 6.54
N MET A 427 -14.95 6.63 7.76
CA MET A 427 -16.03 6.72 8.74
C MET A 427 -16.02 8.09 9.40
N PRO A 428 -17.13 8.58 9.94
CA PRO A 428 -17.17 9.78 10.78
C PRO A 428 -16.22 9.63 11.97
N THR A 429 -15.59 10.71 12.37
CA THR A 429 -14.70 10.71 13.53
C THR A 429 -14.83 12.02 14.29
N PHE A 430 -14.31 12.07 15.52
CA PHE A 430 -14.46 13.22 16.39
C PHE A 430 -13.34 14.23 16.20
N ARG A 431 -13.64 15.53 16.26
CA ARG A 431 -12.65 16.55 16.60
C ARG A 431 -12.36 16.55 18.10
N ALA A 432 -11.30 17.20 18.51
CA ALA A 432 -10.91 17.27 19.92
C ALA A 432 -11.95 17.92 20.84
N ASP A 433 -12.82 18.76 20.28
CA ASP A 433 -13.94 19.40 20.95
C ASP A 433 -15.21 18.52 21.05
N GLY A 434 -15.17 17.30 20.52
CA GLY A 434 -16.31 16.38 20.50
C GLY A 434 -17.31 16.62 19.37
N SER A 435 -17.04 17.55 18.47
CA SER A 435 -17.81 17.67 17.23
C SER A 435 -17.43 16.56 16.25
N ILE A 436 -18.32 16.22 15.32
CA ILE A 436 -18.16 15.09 14.41
C ILE A 436 -17.87 15.60 13.00
N ILE A 437 -16.87 15.01 12.32
CA ILE A 437 -16.58 15.23 10.91
C ILE A 437 -17.64 14.48 10.11
N LYS A 438 -18.58 15.21 9.49
CA LYS A 438 -19.69 14.67 8.68
C LYS A 438 -19.55 14.98 7.19
N GLU A 439 -18.83 16.05 6.85
CA GLU A 439 -18.67 16.52 5.48
C GLU A 439 -17.55 15.76 4.78
N LYS A 440 -17.85 15.25 3.57
CA LYS A 440 -16.84 14.59 2.73
C LYS A 440 -15.80 15.61 2.27
N GLY A 441 -14.52 15.24 2.37
CA GLY A 441 -13.40 16.07 1.98
C GLY A 441 -12.41 16.30 3.11
N TYR A 442 -11.61 17.34 2.97
CA TYR A 442 -10.57 17.69 3.92
C TYR A 442 -11.13 18.50 5.10
N ASP A 443 -10.82 18.06 6.31
CA ASP A 443 -11.17 18.78 7.55
C ASP A 443 -9.94 19.52 8.09
N ALA A 444 -9.93 20.83 7.97
CA ALA A 444 -8.79 21.67 8.33
C ALA A 444 -8.47 21.64 9.85
N ALA A 445 -9.45 21.36 10.70
CA ALA A 445 -9.27 21.32 12.15
C ALA A 445 -8.48 20.07 12.60
N THR A 446 -8.59 18.97 11.86
CA THR A 446 -7.95 17.70 12.21
C THR A 446 -6.84 17.30 11.24
N GLY A 447 -6.80 17.87 10.04
CA GLY A 447 -5.93 17.43 8.96
C GLY A 447 -6.37 16.11 8.31
N LEU A 448 -7.57 15.61 8.64
CA LEU A 448 -8.10 14.38 8.07
C LEU A 448 -8.85 14.63 6.77
N TYR A 449 -8.75 13.67 5.86
CA TYR A 449 -9.58 13.62 4.65
C TYR A 449 -10.67 12.57 4.84
N PHE A 450 -11.92 12.99 4.95
CA PHE A 450 -13.05 12.07 5.12
C PHE A 450 -13.62 11.64 3.76
N ASP A 451 -13.58 10.32 3.50
CA ASP A 451 -14.09 9.71 2.27
C ASP A 451 -14.97 8.51 2.60
N PRO A 452 -16.26 8.74 2.91
CA PRO A 452 -17.19 7.66 3.25
C PRO A 452 -17.38 6.70 2.08
N ALA A 453 -17.57 5.42 2.41
CA ALA A 453 -17.92 4.41 1.41
C ALA A 453 -19.27 4.78 0.74
N PRO A 454 -19.42 4.58 -0.57
CA PRO A 454 -20.69 4.81 -1.25
C PRO A 454 -21.81 3.99 -0.61
N GLY A 455 -22.95 4.63 -0.35
CA GLY A 455 -24.13 3.96 0.22
C GLY A 455 -24.06 3.67 1.73
N LEU A 456 -23.05 4.15 2.44
CA LEU A 456 -22.96 4.00 3.88
C LEU A 456 -23.98 4.94 4.55
N GLU A 457 -25.05 4.37 5.08
CA GLU A 457 -26.06 5.09 5.89
C GLU A 457 -25.76 4.88 7.38
N ILE A 458 -25.58 5.98 8.10
CA ILE A 458 -25.30 5.97 9.54
C ILE A 458 -26.48 6.60 10.27
N PRO A 459 -27.14 5.88 11.19
CA PRO A 459 -28.20 6.45 12.02
C PRO A 459 -27.74 7.71 12.77
N ALA A 460 -28.69 8.56 13.14
CA ALA A 460 -28.41 9.79 13.88
C ALA A 460 -27.71 9.46 15.22
N ILE A 461 -26.63 10.16 15.49
CA ILE A 461 -25.85 10.06 16.73
C ILE A 461 -26.42 11.12 17.68
N PRO A 462 -26.87 10.75 18.89
CA PRO A 462 -27.38 11.70 19.86
C PRO A 462 -26.34 12.75 20.25
N GLU A 463 -26.68 14.02 20.22
CA GLU A 463 -25.78 15.10 20.70
C GLU A 463 -25.57 15.04 22.21
N GLN A 464 -26.57 14.56 22.95
CA GLN A 464 -26.55 14.34 24.40
C GLN A 464 -27.04 12.91 24.68
N PRO A 465 -26.14 11.87 24.59
CA PRO A 465 -26.55 10.49 24.81
C PRO A 465 -27.15 10.28 26.20
N THR A 466 -28.35 9.72 26.25
CA THR A 466 -28.97 9.27 27.47
C THR A 466 -28.42 7.92 27.92
N GLN A 467 -28.74 7.50 29.16
CA GLN A 467 -28.36 6.16 29.62
C GLN A 467 -28.97 5.06 28.72
N ALA A 468 -30.22 5.25 28.24
CA ALA A 468 -30.85 4.34 27.32
C ALA A 468 -30.11 4.22 25.98
N ASP A 469 -29.60 5.34 25.45
CA ASP A 469 -28.78 5.33 24.21
C ASP A 469 -27.45 4.58 24.42
N ILE A 470 -26.82 4.80 25.58
CA ILE A 470 -25.58 4.11 25.96
C ILE A 470 -25.84 2.61 26.10
N ASP A 471 -26.92 2.21 26.79
CA ASP A 471 -27.25 0.80 26.98
C ASP A 471 -27.61 0.11 25.65
N ALA A 472 -28.37 0.76 24.78
CA ALA A 472 -28.65 0.27 23.44
C ALA A 472 -27.37 0.11 22.58
N ALA A 473 -26.47 1.07 22.67
CA ALA A 473 -25.18 1.00 21.96
C ALA A 473 -24.29 -0.12 22.50
N LYS A 474 -24.26 -0.31 23.84
CA LYS A 474 -23.55 -1.45 24.45
C LYS A 474 -24.16 -2.79 24.04
N SER A 475 -25.48 -2.90 24.09
CA SER A 475 -26.17 -4.13 23.69
C SER A 475 -25.81 -4.56 22.25
N LEU A 476 -25.67 -3.63 21.32
CA LEU A 476 -25.25 -3.94 19.96
C LEU A 476 -23.84 -4.56 19.88
N PHE A 477 -22.94 -4.18 20.79
CA PHE A 477 -21.62 -4.81 20.87
C PHE A 477 -21.67 -6.11 21.69
N PHE A 478 -22.21 -6.10 22.90
CA PHE A 478 -22.08 -7.22 23.85
C PHE A 478 -23.08 -8.34 23.58
N ASP A 479 -24.35 -7.98 23.25
CA ASP A 479 -25.41 -8.97 23.07
C ASP A 479 -25.57 -9.41 21.62
N GLU A 480 -25.11 -8.62 20.65
CA GLU A 480 -25.17 -8.96 19.22
C GLU A 480 -23.81 -9.39 18.68
N LEU A 481 -22.84 -8.49 18.62
CA LEU A 481 -21.55 -8.76 17.98
C LEU A 481 -20.70 -9.77 18.75
N PHE A 482 -20.65 -9.65 20.08
CA PHE A 482 -19.81 -10.49 20.95
C PHE A 482 -20.48 -11.79 21.39
N HIS A 483 -21.76 -11.94 21.13
CA HIS A 483 -22.62 -13.00 21.68
C HIS A 483 -22.00 -14.40 21.62
N ASP A 484 -21.52 -14.78 20.47
CA ASP A 484 -21.04 -16.14 20.18
C ASP A 484 -19.54 -16.33 20.43
N PHE A 485 -18.81 -15.27 20.76
CA PHE A 485 -17.38 -15.36 21.01
C PHE A 485 -17.12 -15.77 22.48
N PRO A 486 -16.33 -16.83 22.74
CA PRO A 486 -16.10 -17.35 24.08
C PRO A 486 -15.04 -16.54 24.82
N PHE A 487 -15.35 -15.29 25.17
CA PHE A 487 -14.44 -14.43 25.94
C PHE A 487 -14.15 -15.06 27.30
N HIS A 488 -12.89 -15.05 27.69
CA HIS A 488 -12.44 -15.58 28.98
C HIS A 488 -12.95 -14.79 30.18
N ASP A 489 -12.95 -13.46 30.08
CA ASP A 489 -13.28 -12.54 31.15
C ASP A 489 -13.83 -11.20 30.61
N ASP A 490 -14.32 -10.36 31.52
CA ASP A 490 -14.82 -9.04 31.16
C ASP A 490 -13.70 -8.10 30.68
N ALA A 491 -12.46 -8.32 31.11
CA ALA A 491 -11.32 -7.56 30.60
C ALA A 491 -11.09 -7.81 29.11
N SER A 492 -11.22 -9.06 28.65
CA SER A 492 -11.13 -9.42 27.25
C SER A 492 -12.24 -8.77 26.41
N LYS A 493 -13.48 -8.70 26.95
CA LYS A 493 -14.59 -7.99 26.29
C LYS A 493 -14.32 -6.48 26.24
N ALA A 494 -13.85 -5.88 27.35
CA ALA A 494 -13.50 -4.47 27.40
C ALA A 494 -12.39 -4.11 26.39
N HIS A 495 -11.37 -4.96 26.25
CA HIS A 495 -10.28 -4.78 25.31
C HIS A 495 -10.71 -4.95 23.85
N ALA A 496 -11.64 -5.88 23.58
CA ALA A 496 -12.24 -6.03 22.25
C ALA A 496 -13.05 -4.77 21.88
N LEU A 497 -13.81 -4.22 22.81
CA LEU A 497 -14.50 -2.95 22.61
C LEU A 497 -13.49 -1.79 22.39
N CYS A 498 -12.38 -1.75 23.15
CA CYS A 498 -11.31 -0.77 22.93
C CYS A 498 -10.77 -0.84 21.50
N LEU A 499 -10.55 -2.05 20.95
CA LEU A 499 -10.10 -2.23 19.57
C LEU A 499 -11.13 -1.69 18.56
N ALA A 500 -12.42 -1.94 18.80
CA ALA A 500 -13.49 -1.41 17.94
C ALA A 500 -13.59 0.11 17.98
N LEU A 501 -13.39 0.73 19.16
CA LEU A 501 -13.51 2.18 19.36
C LEU A 501 -12.24 2.95 18.98
N LEU A 502 -11.07 2.32 19.05
CA LEU A 502 -9.77 2.98 18.85
C LEU A 502 -9.66 3.74 17.52
N PRO A 503 -10.09 3.22 16.37
CA PRO A 503 -9.99 3.96 15.10
C PRO A 503 -10.74 5.30 15.12
N PHE A 504 -11.83 5.42 15.88
CA PHE A 504 -12.66 6.63 15.96
C PHE A 504 -12.02 7.75 16.80
N VAL A 505 -11.11 7.38 17.70
CA VAL A 505 -10.44 8.31 18.62
C VAL A 505 -8.92 8.36 18.42
N ARG A 506 -8.36 7.55 17.50
CA ARG A 506 -6.92 7.43 17.30
C ARG A 506 -6.22 8.77 17.14
N HIS A 507 -6.81 9.66 16.35
CA HIS A 507 -6.25 10.98 16.03
C HIS A 507 -6.33 12.01 17.17
N ILE A 508 -7.12 11.77 18.21
CA ILE A 508 -7.17 12.61 19.42
C ILE A 508 -6.26 12.09 20.54
N ILE A 509 -5.71 10.88 20.42
CA ILE A 509 -4.73 10.33 21.36
C ILE A 509 -3.38 10.95 21.03
N LYS A 510 -3.08 12.10 21.64
CA LYS A 510 -1.91 12.92 21.33
C LYS A 510 -1.11 13.26 22.61
N VAL A 511 0.19 13.41 22.43
CA VAL A 511 1.09 14.09 23.39
C VAL A 511 1.56 15.35 22.67
N GLU A 512 1.23 16.50 23.23
CA GLU A 512 1.42 17.81 22.59
C GLU A 512 0.73 17.87 21.22
N LYS A 513 1.50 17.98 20.14
CA LYS A 513 0.99 18.03 18.75
C LYS A 513 1.11 16.71 18.00
N SER A 514 1.79 15.71 18.56
CA SER A 514 2.06 14.43 17.90
C SER A 514 1.12 13.33 18.37
N LEU A 515 0.79 12.38 17.50
CA LEU A 515 0.01 11.21 17.88
C LEU A 515 0.79 10.38 18.90
N ALA A 516 0.14 9.99 20.00
CA ALA A 516 0.76 9.14 21.01
C ALA A 516 0.74 7.66 20.56
N ALA A 517 1.64 6.87 21.13
CA ALA A 517 1.68 5.43 20.94
C ALA A 517 0.41 4.74 21.46
N THR A 518 0.03 3.62 20.84
CA THR A 518 -1.08 2.77 21.29
C THR A 518 -0.61 1.32 21.39
N PRO A 519 -1.12 0.53 22.36
CA PRO A 519 -0.72 -0.86 22.51
C PRO A 519 -1.21 -1.71 21.33
N MET A 520 -0.54 -2.82 21.09
CA MET A 520 -0.99 -3.83 20.13
C MET A 520 -2.08 -4.71 20.78
N HIS A 521 -3.21 -4.86 20.12
CA HIS A 521 -4.29 -5.75 20.57
C HIS A 521 -4.00 -7.17 20.14
N MET A 522 -4.03 -8.12 21.06
CA MET A 522 -3.78 -9.52 20.78
C MET A 522 -5.01 -10.36 21.10
N ILE A 523 -5.60 -10.98 20.05
CA ILE A 523 -6.65 -11.98 20.26
C ILE A 523 -5.97 -13.34 20.30
N ASP A 524 -6.03 -13.97 21.48
CA ASP A 524 -5.36 -15.23 21.75
C ASP A 524 -6.34 -16.30 22.25
N ALA A 525 -6.08 -17.56 21.94
CA ALA A 525 -6.86 -18.68 22.42
C ALA A 525 -6.00 -19.93 22.56
N SER A 526 -6.47 -20.88 23.40
CA SER A 526 -5.80 -22.16 23.62
C SER A 526 -5.98 -23.16 22.46
N ALA A 527 -7.03 -22.97 21.63
CA ALA A 527 -7.37 -23.91 20.57
C ALA A 527 -7.52 -23.21 19.21
N PRO A 528 -7.16 -23.85 18.08
CA PRO A 528 -7.55 -23.47 16.75
C PRO A 528 -9.08 -23.41 16.61
N GLY A 529 -9.61 -22.72 15.60
CA GLY A 529 -11.06 -22.68 15.37
C GLY A 529 -11.88 -21.84 16.35
N SER A 530 -11.23 -21.17 17.34
CA SER A 530 -11.90 -20.36 18.39
C SER A 530 -12.51 -19.06 17.92
N GLY A 531 -12.42 -18.70 16.63
CA GLY A 531 -12.96 -17.47 16.06
C GLY A 531 -12.07 -16.23 16.20
N LYS A 532 -10.79 -16.34 16.54
CA LYS A 532 -9.86 -15.21 16.75
C LYS A 532 -9.77 -14.24 15.58
N SER A 533 -9.37 -14.75 14.40
CA SER A 533 -9.24 -13.93 13.18
C SER A 533 -10.61 -13.39 12.76
N LEU A 534 -11.68 -14.15 12.98
CA LEU A 534 -13.04 -13.73 12.68
C LEU A 534 -13.47 -12.54 13.56
N LEU A 535 -13.21 -12.61 14.87
CA LEU A 535 -13.46 -11.49 15.81
C LEU A 535 -12.66 -10.26 15.39
N LEU A 536 -11.36 -10.42 15.14
CA LEU A 536 -10.50 -9.29 14.74
C LEU A 536 -11.01 -8.64 13.45
N MET A 537 -11.31 -9.43 12.43
CA MET A 537 -11.84 -8.95 11.17
C MET A 537 -13.18 -8.22 11.35
N ALA A 538 -14.07 -8.75 12.18
CA ALA A 538 -15.37 -8.14 12.48
C ALA A 538 -15.21 -6.76 13.16
N LEU A 539 -14.34 -6.67 14.16
CA LEU A 539 -14.07 -5.41 14.87
C LEU A 539 -13.48 -4.33 13.95
N LEU A 540 -12.48 -4.70 13.15
CA LEU A 540 -11.81 -3.77 12.25
C LEU A 540 -12.67 -3.42 11.03
N TYR A 541 -13.56 -4.32 10.61
CA TYR A 541 -14.49 -4.05 9.51
C TYR A 541 -15.39 -2.84 9.80
N ILE A 542 -15.78 -2.62 11.04
CA ILE A 542 -16.63 -1.49 11.45
C ILE A 542 -16.01 -0.17 10.96
N SER A 543 -14.73 0.04 11.25
CA SER A 543 -14.04 1.27 10.85
C SER A 543 -13.59 1.26 9.39
N LEU A 544 -13.06 0.14 8.89
CA LEU A 544 -12.46 0.05 7.55
C LEU A 544 -13.48 -0.12 6.42
N GLY A 545 -14.63 -0.76 6.71
CA GLY A 545 -15.61 -1.17 5.68
C GLY A 545 -15.07 -2.22 4.71
N ARG A 546 -14.03 -2.95 5.13
CA ARG A 546 -13.40 -4.07 4.41
C ARG A 546 -12.67 -4.97 5.37
N ILE A 547 -12.40 -6.18 4.95
CA ILE A 547 -11.47 -7.06 5.66
C ILE A 547 -10.05 -6.46 5.54
N PRO A 548 -9.33 -6.27 6.66
CA PRO A 548 -7.96 -5.79 6.63
C PRO A 548 -7.04 -6.83 5.97
N ALA A 549 -6.03 -6.36 5.24
CA ALA A 549 -4.97 -7.23 4.78
C ALA A 549 -4.13 -7.69 5.98
N SER A 550 -3.80 -8.97 6.02
CA SER A 550 -2.91 -9.53 7.05
C SER A 550 -1.45 -9.46 6.61
N LEU A 551 -0.58 -9.27 7.58
CA LEU A 551 0.86 -9.37 7.46
C LEU A 551 1.33 -10.70 8.05
N THR A 552 2.34 -11.30 7.46
CA THR A 552 2.95 -12.51 8.00
C THR A 552 4.09 -12.13 8.94
N TYR A 553 4.04 -12.59 10.19
CA TYR A 553 5.18 -12.41 11.09
C TYR A 553 6.36 -13.27 10.62
N THR A 554 7.57 -12.70 10.66
CA THR A 554 8.83 -13.41 10.42
C THR A 554 9.86 -13.04 11.47
N ARG A 555 10.76 -13.97 11.78
CA ARG A 555 11.89 -13.74 12.70
C ARG A 555 13.04 -12.98 12.03
N ASP A 556 13.02 -12.87 10.72
CA ASP A 556 13.97 -12.05 9.98
C ASP A 556 13.63 -10.57 10.19
N GLU A 557 14.43 -9.90 11.00
CA GLU A 557 14.25 -8.49 11.37
C GLU A 557 14.38 -7.56 10.14
N ASP A 558 15.18 -7.94 9.15
CA ASP A 558 15.32 -7.14 7.93
C ASP A 558 14.07 -7.24 7.05
N GLU A 559 13.48 -8.43 6.91
CA GLU A 559 12.22 -8.61 6.19
C GLU A 559 11.06 -7.97 6.96
N MET A 560 11.03 -8.10 8.29
CA MET A 560 10.02 -7.44 9.13
C MET A 560 10.08 -5.92 8.96
N ARG A 561 11.28 -5.35 8.97
CA ARG A 561 11.51 -3.93 8.77
C ARG A 561 11.03 -3.47 7.40
N LYS A 562 11.39 -4.19 6.34
CA LYS A 562 10.96 -3.88 4.96
C LYS A 562 9.44 -3.90 4.82
N MET A 563 8.79 -4.92 5.38
CA MET A 563 7.33 -5.08 5.33
C MET A 563 6.63 -3.94 6.10
N LEU A 564 7.12 -3.62 7.30
CA LEU A 564 6.56 -2.55 8.11
C LEU A 564 6.73 -1.19 7.43
N THR A 565 7.93 -0.91 6.92
CA THR A 565 8.22 0.34 6.19
C THR A 565 7.33 0.48 4.96
N ALA A 566 7.14 -0.59 4.18
CA ALA A 566 6.26 -0.58 3.00
C ALA A 566 4.80 -0.30 3.40
N ALA A 567 4.28 -0.96 4.43
CA ALA A 567 2.92 -0.75 4.91
C ALA A 567 2.68 0.67 5.43
N LEU A 568 3.66 1.25 6.15
CA LEU A 568 3.58 2.64 6.63
C LEU A 568 3.65 3.64 5.49
N LEU A 569 4.48 3.40 4.47
CA LEU A 569 4.54 4.23 3.24
C LEU A 569 3.19 4.25 2.51
N GLU A 570 2.52 3.11 2.42
CA GLU A 570 1.17 3.01 1.86
C GLU A 570 0.10 3.69 2.73
N GLY A 571 0.45 4.07 3.97
CA GLY A 571 -0.48 4.68 4.92
C GLY A 571 -1.48 3.69 5.49
N ALA A 572 -1.04 2.45 5.76
CA ALA A 572 -1.88 1.44 6.38
C ALA A 572 -2.43 1.93 7.72
N SER A 573 -3.75 2.02 7.86
CA SER A 573 -4.40 2.42 9.12
C SER A 573 -4.43 1.29 10.15
N VAL A 574 -4.19 0.05 9.72
CA VAL A 574 -4.12 -1.15 10.55
C VAL A 574 -2.95 -2.02 10.09
N LEU A 575 -2.17 -2.49 11.04
CA LEU A 575 -1.12 -3.50 10.87
C LEU A 575 -1.55 -4.75 11.62
N PHE A 576 -2.03 -5.72 10.86
CA PHE A 576 -2.63 -6.94 11.37
C PHE A 576 -1.73 -8.16 11.09
N PHE A 577 -1.22 -8.82 12.15
CA PHE A 577 -0.47 -10.07 12.07
C PHE A 577 -1.41 -11.23 12.36
N ASP A 578 -1.72 -12.04 11.36
CA ASP A 578 -2.63 -13.16 11.53
C ASP A 578 -1.89 -14.45 11.86
N ASN A 579 -2.47 -15.23 12.80
CA ASN A 579 -2.04 -16.57 13.17
C ASN A 579 -0.55 -16.70 13.50
N VAL A 580 -0.08 -15.85 14.42
CA VAL A 580 1.30 -15.90 14.90
C VAL A 580 1.49 -17.14 15.79
N ASN A 581 2.16 -18.16 15.23
CA ASN A 581 2.40 -19.45 15.90
C ASN A 581 3.84 -19.60 16.40
N GLU A 582 4.69 -18.61 16.13
CA GLU A 582 6.09 -18.60 16.54
C GLU A 582 6.31 -17.59 17.67
N PRO A 583 7.31 -17.81 18.56
CA PRO A 583 7.68 -16.81 19.54
C PRO A 583 7.95 -15.44 18.92
N MET A 584 7.12 -14.46 19.25
CA MET A 584 7.24 -13.11 18.70
C MET A 584 8.27 -12.31 19.49
N ARG A 585 9.42 -12.07 18.85
CA ARG A 585 10.56 -11.36 19.42
C ARG A 585 11.14 -10.46 18.32
N SER A 586 10.60 -9.26 18.17
CA SER A 586 11.03 -8.32 17.11
C SER A 586 11.33 -6.96 17.70
N ALA A 587 12.58 -6.53 17.56
CA ALA A 587 13.00 -5.19 17.95
C ALA A 587 12.37 -4.11 17.05
N VAL A 588 12.07 -4.47 15.80
CA VAL A 588 11.40 -3.58 14.83
C VAL A 588 9.97 -3.29 15.29
N ILE A 589 9.21 -4.31 15.69
CA ILE A 589 7.84 -4.16 16.19
C ILE A 589 7.85 -3.43 17.54
N ASP A 590 8.76 -3.78 18.45
CA ASP A 590 8.91 -3.11 19.75
C ASP A 590 9.13 -1.61 19.57
N LYS A 591 9.99 -1.24 18.63
CA LYS A 591 10.27 0.14 18.26
C LYS A 591 9.02 0.81 17.67
N ALA A 592 8.34 0.15 16.74
CA ALA A 592 7.15 0.68 16.08
C ALA A 592 5.99 0.96 17.06
N LEU A 593 5.82 0.10 18.07
CA LEU A 593 4.77 0.28 19.08
C LEU A 593 5.02 1.44 20.05
N THR A 594 6.26 1.87 20.23
CA THR A 594 6.61 2.90 21.23
C THR A 594 7.07 4.22 20.62
N GLN A 595 7.49 4.21 19.37
CA GLN A 595 7.93 5.41 18.68
C GLN A 595 6.81 5.96 17.80
N MET A 596 6.61 7.26 17.87
CA MET A 596 5.61 7.97 17.05
C MET A 596 6.04 8.09 15.59
N VAL A 597 7.33 7.95 15.34
CA VAL A 597 7.93 8.00 13.99
C VAL A 597 9.02 6.95 13.86
N ILE A 598 9.14 6.37 12.68
CA ILE A 598 10.23 5.46 12.31
C ILE A 598 10.99 6.07 11.15
N THR A 599 12.31 6.18 11.30
CA THR A 599 13.19 6.56 10.20
C THR A 599 13.83 5.32 9.63
N ASP A 600 13.62 5.08 8.33
CA ASP A 600 14.15 3.92 7.63
C ASP A 600 14.47 4.25 6.18
N ARG A 601 15.17 3.35 5.50
CA ARG A 601 15.57 3.48 4.10
C ARG A 601 14.46 2.97 3.18
N ILE A 602 14.14 3.74 2.15
CA ILE A 602 13.18 3.29 1.12
C ILE A 602 13.81 2.18 0.28
N LEU A 603 13.10 1.05 0.16
CA LEU A 603 13.56 -0.09 -0.64
C LEU A 603 13.82 0.32 -2.09
N GLY A 604 15.01 -0.01 -2.62
CA GLY A 604 15.39 0.33 -4.00
C GLY A 604 15.84 1.77 -4.22
N ARG A 605 15.90 2.60 -3.16
CA ARG A 605 16.44 3.97 -3.20
C ARG A 605 17.49 4.17 -2.12
N SER A 606 18.43 5.09 -2.35
CA SER A 606 19.43 5.47 -1.34
C SER A 606 18.94 6.62 -0.45
N GLU A 607 17.64 6.70 -0.21
CA GLU A 607 16.98 7.77 0.53
C GLU A 607 16.46 7.25 1.87
N MET A 608 16.67 8.03 2.95
CA MET A 608 16.05 7.81 4.24
C MET A 608 14.71 8.54 4.28
N THR A 609 13.71 7.90 4.86
CA THR A 609 12.41 8.53 5.11
C THR A 609 12.03 8.41 6.57
N THR A 610 11.30 9.39 7.07
CA THR A 610 10.72 9.37 8.41
C THR A 610 9.21 9.22 8.28
N LEU A 611 8.67 8.13 8.79
CA LEU A 611 7.28 7.75 8.64
C LEU A 611 6.56 7.83 10.00
N PRO A 612 5.40 8.47 10.09
CA PRO A 612 4.59 8.45 11.30
C PRO A 612 3.96 7.06 11.50
N VAL A 613 3.89 6.62 12.75
CA VAL A 613 3.24 5.36 13.13
C VAL A 613 1.82 5.66 13.58
N ASN A 614 0.92 5.82 12.62
CA ASN A 614 -0.49 6.14 12.87
C ASN A 614 -1.40 4.90 12.89
N SER A 615 -0.84 3.73 12.64
CA SER A 615 -1.57 2.47 12.49
C SER A 615 -2.04 1.91 13.84
N VAL A 616 -3.16 1.20 13.83
CA VAL A 616 -3.59 0.31 14.91
C VAL A 616 -2.90 -1.04 14.71
N PHE A 617 -2.20 -1.51 15.74
CA PHE A 617 -1.54 -2.80 15.71
C PHE A 617 -2.45 -3.88 16.31
N ALA A 618 -2.57 -5.00 15.61
CA ALA A 618 -3.35 -6.14 16.08
C ALA A 618 -2.69 -7.46 15.66
N LEU A 619 -2.86 -8.50 16.47
CA LEU A 619 -2.41 -9.82 16.14
C LEU A 619 -3.41 -10.90 16.60
N THR A 620 -3.37 -12.05 15.94
CA THR A 620 -4.01 -13.28 16.42
C THR A 620 -2.98 -14.37 16.67
N SER A 621 -3.21 -15.19 17.68
CA SER A 621 -2.26 -16.26 18.04
C SER A 621 -2.94 -17.43 18.72
N ASN A 622 -2.20 -18.53 18.85
CA ASN A 622 -2.56 -19.67 19.68
C ASN A 622 -1.51 -19.82 20.79
N ASN A 623 -1.84 -19.37 22.03
CA ASN A 623 -0.93 -19.35 23.17
C ASN A 623 0.41 -18.67 22.82
N ALA A 624 0.34 -17.39 22.44
CA ALA A 624 1.50 -16.64 21.99
C ALA A 624 2.62 -16.58 23.03
N GLU A 625 3.82 -16.98 22.62
CA GLU A 625 5.03 -16.60 23.33
C GLU A 625 5.49 -15.22 22.87
N LEU A 626 5.49 -14.26 23.77
CA LEU A 626 5.93 -12.89 23.49
C LEU A 626 7.25 -12.60 24.20
N SER A 627 8.07 -11.71 23.63
CA SER A 627 9.21 -11.15 24.34
C SER A 627 8.72 -10.34 25.56
N ARG A 628 9.56 -10.21 26.58
CA ARG A 628 9.23 -9.38 27.76
C ARG A 628 8.89 -7.94 27.39
N ASP A 629 9.53 -7.43 26.38
CA ASP A 629 9.30 -6.07 25.90
C ASP A 629 7.94 -5.96 25.21
N LEU A 630 7.51 -6.96 24.43
CA LEU A 630 6.20 -7.03 23.81
C LEU A 630 5.07 -7.26 24.83
N ILE A 631 5.26 -8.09 25.85
CA ILE A 631 4.25 -8.33 26.90
C ILE A 631 3.76 -7.01 27.49
N ARG A 632 4.67 -6.05 27.73
CA ARG A 632 4.30 -4.75 28.28
C ARG A 632 3.55 -3.86 27.31
N ARG A 633 3.62 -4.17 26.01
CA ARG A 633 3.06 -3.37 24.91
C ARG A 633 1.83 -3.99 24.26
N VAL A 634 1.41 -5.13 24.75
CA VAL A 634 0.28 -5.89 24.23
C VAL A 634 -0.91 -5.83 25.15
N LEU A 635 -2.09 -5.70 24.58
CA LEU A 635 -3.38 -5.75 25.27
C LEU A 635 -4.07 -7.09 24.96
N PRO A 636 -4.20 -8.00 25.93
CA PRO A 636 -4.75 -9.33 25.67
C PRO A 636 -6.27 -9.31 25.56
N ILE A 637 -6.77 -10.05 24.58
CA ILE A 637 -8.16 -10.43 24.37
C ILE A 637 -8.19 -11.96 24.33
N ARG A 638 -8.52 -12.60 25.43
CA ARG A 638 -8.47 -14.05 25.54
C ARG A 638 -9.83 -14.66 25.18
N LEU A 639 -9.79 -15.68 24.30
CA LEU A 639 -10.93 -16.54 24.01
C LEU A 639 -10.69 -17.94 24.62
N THR A 640 -11.66 -18.46 25.33
CA THR A 640 -11.59 -19.77 25.98
C THR A 640 -12.84 -20.57 25.61
N PRO A 641 -12.78 -21.29 24.47
CA PRO A 641 -13.91 -22.16 24.09
C PRO A 641 -14.12 -23.24 25.16
N ASP A 642 -15.36 -23.54 25.42
CA ASP A 642 -15.82 -24.56 26.37
C ASP A 642 -16.00 -25.96 25.72
N VAL A 643 -15.63 -26.07 24.43
CA VAL A 643 -15.74 -27.30 23.64
C VAL A 643 -14.37 -27.74 23.14
N GLU A 644 -14.18 -29.05 23.00
CA GLU A 644 -12.93 -29.67 22.56
C GLU A 644 -12.57 -29.28 21.10
N ARG A 645 -13.63 -29.14 20.26
CA ARG A 645 -13.52 -28.78 18.84
C ARG A 645 -14.32 -27.52 18.51
N PRO A 646 -13.74 -26.33 18.75
CA PRO A 646 -14.45 -25.09 18.54
C PRO A 646 -14.88 -24.85 17.08
N GLU A 647 -14.17 -25.44 16.12
CA GLU A 647 -14.45 -25.36 14.69
C GLU A 647 -15.73 -26.09 14.28
N GLU A 648 -16.22 -27.02 15.09
CA GLU A 648 -17.45 -27.80 14.85
C GLU A 648 -18.71 -27.11 15.46
N ARG A 649 -18.54 -25.95 16.11
CA ARG A 649 -19.68 -25.21 16.68
C ARG A 649 -20.65 -24.76 15.62
N THR A 650 -21.94 -24.85 15.92
CA THR A 650 -23.06 -24.40 15.08
C THR A 650 -24.09 -23.65 15.92
N GLY A 651 -25.09 -23.05 15.27
CA GLY A 651 -26.16 -22.36 15.96
C GLY A 651 -25.79 -20.96 16.41
N PHE A 652 -24.87 -20.29 15.67
CA PHE A 652 -24.49 -18.94 15.94
C PHE A 652 -25.66 -17.96 15.71
N LYS A 653 -25.71 -16.92 16.52
CA LYS A 653 -26.73 -15.86 16.41
C LYS A 653 -26.67 -15.17 15.06
N HIS A 654 -25.46 -14.93 14.56
CA HIS A 654 -25.22 -14.30 13.26
C HIS A 654 -24.24 -15.16 12.45
N ASP A 655 -24.75 -15.83 11.41
CA ASP A 655 -23.96 -16.70 10.55
C ASP A 655 -24.23 -16.40 9.06
N PRO A 656 -23.23 -15.91 8.29
CA PRO A 656 -21.85 -15.55 8.73
C PRO A 656 -21.78 -14.16 9.38
N ILE A 657 -21.06 -14.05 10.49
CA ILE A 657 -20.94 -12.82 11.28
C ILE A 657 -20.40 -11.62 10.46
N LEU A 658 -19.49 -11.84 9.51
CA LEU A 658 -18.94 -10.75 8.68
C LEU A 658 -19.99 -10.15 7.75
N ALA A 659 -20.94 -10.95 7.25
CA ALA A 659 -22.06 -10.44 6.46
C ALA A 659 -22.97 -9.57 7.33
N TRP A 660 -23.30 -10.06 8.54
CA TRP A 660 -24.09 -9.29 9.50
C TRP A 660 -23.41 -7.96 9.88
N VAL A 661 -22.09 -7.96 10.12
CA VAL A 661 -21.33 -6.74 10.41
C VAL A 661 -21.36 -5.79 9.22
N ALA A 662 -21.25 -6.30 7.99
CA ALA A 662 -21.31 -5.48 6.79
C ALA A 662 -22.68 -4.80 6.62
N GLU A 663 -23.78 -5.56 6.82
CA GLU A 663 -25.15 -5.05 6.76
C GLU A 663 -25.47 -4.05 7.88
N ASN A 664 -24.95 -4.30 9.08
CA ASN A 664 -25.19 -3.47 10.26
C ASN A 664 -24.09 -2.44 10.50
N ARG A 665 -23.17 -2.25 9.55
CA ARG A 665 -22.00 -1.37 9.72
C ARG A 665 -22.38 0.03 10.16
N GLY A 666 -23.38 0.63 9.55
CA GLY A 666 -23.83 1.97 9.92
C GLY A 666 -24.34 2.05 11.36
N ARG A 667 -25.09 1.03 11.82
CA ARG A 667 -25.56 0.93 13.22
C ARG A 667 -24.40 0.76 14.20
N LEU A 668 -23.43 -0.09 13.88
CA LEU A 668 -22.22 -0.31 14.70
C LEU A 668 -21.35 0.95 14.78
N ILE A 669 -21.22 1.70 13.68
CA ILE A 669 -20.56 3.02 13.69
C ILE A 669 -21.33 4.00 14.60
N ALA A 670 -22.64 4.10 14.46
CA ALA A 670 -23.46 4.98 15.29
C ALA A 670 -23.36 4.61 16.77
N ALA A 671 -23.38 3.30 17.12
CA ALA A 671 -23.19 2.83 18.48
C ALA A 671 -21.81 3.21 19.03
N ALA A 672 -20.73 2.94 18.29
CA ALA A 672 -19.37 3.34 18.68
C ALA A 672 -19.27 4.85 18.93
N MET A 673 -19.83 5.64 18.02
CA MET A 673 -19.85 7.10 18.13
C MET A 673 -20.69 7.57 19.33
N THR A 674 -21.81 6.91 19.63
CA THR A 674 -22.67 7.23 20.80
C THR A 674 -21.92 6.98 22.11
N LEU A 675 -21.21 5.85 22.24
CA LEU A 675 -20.41 5.53 23.42
C LEU A 675 -19.29 6.56 23.64
N ILE A 676 -18.60 6.95 22.56
CA ILE A 676 -17.54 7.97 22.63
C ILE A 676 -18.14 9.36 22.93
N LYS A 677 -19.28 9.70 22.31
CA LYS A 677 -19.95 10.99 22.54
C LYS A 677 -20.37 11.14 24.00
N ALA A 678 -20.84 10.07 24.65
CA ALA A 678 -21.14 10.08 26.08
C ALA A 678 -19.95 10.52 26.94
N TRP A 679 -18.74 10.06 26.60
CA TRP A 679 -17.50 10.48 27.28
C TRP A 679 -17.20 11.98 27.05
N PHE A 680 -17.40 12.49 25.84
CA PHE A 680 -17.25 13.92 25.57
C PHE A 680 -18.24 14.77 26.39
N VAL A 681 -19.50 14.33 26.42
CA VAL A 681 -20.58 15.02 27.18
C VAL A 681 -20.31 14.97 28.69
N ALA A 682 -19.73 13.87 29.18
CA ALA A 682 -19.30 13.75 30.59
C ALA A 682 -18.08 14.63 30.97
N GLY A 683 -17.56 15.42 30.02
CA GLY A 683 -16.40 16.29 30.26
C GLY A 683 -15.07 15.61 30.12
N GLN A 684 -14.98 14.53 29.38
CA GLN A 684 -13.76 13.78 29.04
C GLN A 684 -12.99 13.30 30.29
N PRO A 685 -13.65 12.62 31.26
CA PRO A 685 -12.95 12.14 32.46
C PRO A 685 -11.83 11.17 32.07
N LYS A 686 -10.70 11.26 32.76
CA LYS A 686 -9.54 10.39 32.55
C LYS A 686 -9.77 9.03 33.20
N GLY A 687 -9.32 7.96 32.53
CA GLY A 687 -9.27 6.63 33.13
C GLY A 687 -8.26 6.59 34.28
N GLU A 688 -8.59 5.84 35.33
CA GLU A 688 -7.75 5.72 36.55
C GLU A 688 -6.53 4.80 36.31
N LYS A 689 -6.66 3.81 35.42
CA LYS A 689 -5.61 2.82 35.19
C LYS A 689 -4.58 3.35 34.20
N VAL A 690 -3.32 3.06 34.48
CA VAL A 690 -2.17 3.50 33.67
C VAL A 690 -1.53 2.31 32.98
N LEU A 691 -1.13 2.51 31.74
CA LEU A 691 -0.30 1.58 30.97
C LEU A 691 0.96 2.30 30.51
N GLY A 692 2.11 1.89 31.07
CA GLY A 692 3.41 2.52 30.76
C GLY A 692 3.72 2.53 29.26
N SER A 693 4.21 3.63 28.74
CA SER A 693 4.41 3.98 27.34
C SER A 693 3.11 4.27 26.55
N PHE A 694 1.93 4.08 27.15
CA PHE A 694 0.62 4.29 26.50
C PHE A 694 -0.35 5.07 27.40
N GLU A 695 0.17 5.97 28.21
CA GLU A 695 -0.58 6.68 29.26
C GLU A 695 -1.76 7.47 28.67
N GLN A 696 -1.56 8.14 27.52
CA GLN A 696 -2.64 8.89 26.86
C GLN A 696 -3.74 7.99 26.33
N TRP A 697 -3.35 6.86 25.72
CA TRP A 697 -4.30 5.85 25.27
C TRP A 697 -5.10 5.28 26.45
N ALA A 698 -4.44 4.91 27.53
CA ALA A 698 -5.08 4.34 28.73
C ALA A 698 -6.02 5.36 29.40
N SER A 699 -5.60 6.61 29.45
CA SER A 699 -6.40 7.72 29.99
C SER A 699 -7.70 7.93 29.21
N ILE A 700 -7.64 7.95 27.88
CA ILE A 700 -8.81 8.18 27.02
C ILE A 700 -9.71 6.94 26.99
N MET A 701 -9.15 5.75 26.66
CA MET A 701 -9.94 4.53 26.55
C MET A 701 -10.54 4.10 27.89
N GLY A 702 -9.75 4.21 28.98
CA GLY A 702 -10.25 3.95 30.34
C GLY A 702 -11.33 4.95 30.76
N GLY A 703 -11.20 6.22 30.34
CA GLY A 703 -12.23 7.24 30.57
C GLY A 703 -13.54 6.95 29.84
N ILE A 704 -13.44 6.53 28.57
CA ILE A 704 -14.62 6.11 27.77
C ILE A 704 -15.31 4.93 28.45
N LEU A 705 -14.56 3.86 28.75
CA LEU A 705 -15.10 2.66 29.38
C LEU A 705 -15.70 2.94 30.77
N GLY A 706 -15.07 3.83 31.55
CA GLY A 706 -15.58 4.26 32.85
C GLY A 706 -16.93 4.97 32.76
N VAL A 707 -17.09 5.90 31.83
CA VAL A 707 -18.35 6.62 31.60
C VAL A 707 -19.49 5.69 31.18
N ILE A 708 -19.20 4.75 30.29
CA ILE A 708 -20.22 3.81 29.80
C ILE A 708 -20.43 2.59 30.71
N GLY A 709 -19.70 2.53 31.84
CA GLY A 709 -19.83 1.47 32.84
C GLY A 709 -19.42 0.08 32.33
N VAL A 710 -18.31 -0.03 31.57
CA VAL A 710 -17.74 -1.31 31.12
C VAL A 710 -16.57 -1.69 32.05
N PRO A 711 -16.70 -2.77 32.84
CA PRO A 711 -15.66 -3.21 33.79
C PRO A 711 -14.49 -3.94 33.09
N GLY A 712 -13.43 -4.23 33.84
CA GLY A 712 -12.36 -5.13 33.41
C GLY A 712 -11.18 -4.46 32.68
N PHE A 713 -11.23 -3.17 32.36
CA PHE A 713 -10.16 -2.51 31.64
C PHE A 713 -8.79 -2.69 32.33
N LEU A 714 -7.81 -3.26 31.62
CA LEU A 714 -6.44 -3.56 32.08
C LEU A 714 -6.35 -4.55 33.26
N GLU A 715 -7.38 -5.40 33.50
CA GLU A 715 -7.38 -6.32 34.67
C GLU A 715 -6.73 -7.67 34.37
N ASN A 716 -6.65 -8.08 33.10
CA ASN A 716 -6.15 -9.42 32.73
C ASN A 716 -4.71 -9.44 32.22
N ARG A 717 -3.93 -8.40 32.46
CA ARG A 717 -2.54 -8.33 32.00
C ARG A 717 -1.64 -9.41 32.60
N ALA A 718 -1.93 -9.82 33.85
CA ALA A 718 -1.24 -10.93 34.48
C ALA A 718 -1.32 -12.27 33.69
N LEU A 719 -2.33 -12.44 32.82
CA LEU A 719 -2.42 -13.61 31.95
C LEU A 719 -1.24 -13.73 30.99
N LEU A 720 -0.71 -12.60 30.50
CA LEU A 720 0.47 -12.58 29.61
C LEU A 720 1.78 -12.81 30.38
N GLU A 721 1.84 -12.36 31.61
CA GLU A 721 3.04 -12.51 32.45
C GLU A 721 3.18 -13.96 32.93
N ASN A 722 2.05 -14.62 33.24
CA ASN A 722 1.98 -16.01 33.70
C ASN A 722 2.10 -17.02 32.53
N SER A 723 1.78 -16.65 31.29
CA SER A 723 1.92 -17.52 30.12
C SER A 723 3.37 -17.70 29.66
N ASN A 724 4.32 -17.07 30.32
CA ASN A 724 5.72 -17.21 30.00
C ASN A 724 6.28 -18.40 30.77
N ASP A 725 6.17 -19.61 30.22
CA ASP A 725 6.71 -20.88 30.78
C ASP A 725 8.13 -20.71 31.36
N GLU A 726 8.93 -19.79 30.82
CA GLU A 726 10.28 -19.51 31.27
C GLU A 726 10.32 -18.74 32.61
N ASN A 727 9.31 -17.91 32.89
CA ASN A 727 9.22 -17.20 34.20
C ASN A 727 8.53 -18.06 35.25
N GLU A 728 7.56 -18.88 34.86
CA GLU A 728 6.93 -19.88 35.73
C GLU A 728 7.96 -20.91 36.19
N LEU A 729 8.70 -21.50 35.23
CA LEU A 729 9.82 -22.38 35.52
C LEU A 729 10.92 -21.72 36.37
N ALA A 730 11.19 -20.44 36.15
CA ALA A 730 12.13 -19.68 37.00
C ALA A 730 11.56 -19.42 38.38
N GLY A 731 10.25 -19.16 38.49
CA GLY A 731 9.55 -18.97 39.75
C GLY A 731 9.54 -20.23 40.59
N ASP A 732 9.21 -21.39 39.98
CA ASP A 732 9.25 -22.68 40.62
C ASP A 732 10.69 -23.05 41.06
N PHE A 733 11.65 -22.91 40.20
CA PHE A 733 13.06 -23.13 40.51
C PHE A 733 13.58 -22.23 41.62
N PHE A 734 13.27 -20.94 41.61
CA PHE A 734 13.69 -20.01 42.66
C PHE A 734 12.95 -20.27 43.97
N GLY A 735 11.67 -20.62 43.91
CA GLY A 735 10.89 -20.97 45.10
C GLY A 735 11.44 -22.21 45.79
N GLU A 736 11.71 -23.29 45.00
CA GLU A 736 12.27 -24.52 45.53
C GLU A 736 13.70 -24.34 46.01
N TRP A 737 14.53 -23.66 45.23
CA TRP A 737 15.88 -23.29 45.68
C TRP A 737 15.87 -22.51 47.00
N HIS A 738 15.00 -21.49 47.16
CA HIS A 738 14.91 -20.72 48.40
C HIS A 738 14.39 -21.56 49.56
N ARG A 739 13.46 -22.49 49.30
CA ARG A 739 12.97 -23.42 50.34
C ARG A 739 14.05 -24.35 50.85
N GLU A 740 14.93 -24.88 49.97
CA GLU A 740 15.97 -25.84 50.37
C GLU A 740 17.21 -25.13 50.94
N HIS A 741 17.58 -23.98 50.42
CA HIS A 741 18.86 -23.38 50.69
C HIS A 741 18.79 -21.99 51.30
N HIS A 742 17.61 -21.43 51.47
CA HIS A 742 17.38 -20.07 51.96
C HIS A 742 18.28 -19.03 51.24
N ASP A 743 18.89 -18.12 51.98
CA ASP A 743 19.76 -17.07 51.47
C ASP A 743 21.22 -17.51 51.27
N LYS A 744 21.51 -18.80 51.20
CA LYS A 744 22.86 -19.29 50.96
C LYS A 744 23.37 -18.95 49.57
N SER A 745 24.63 -18.57 49.49
CA SER A 745 25.33 -18.31 48.25
C SER A 745 25.87 -19.63 47.66
N LEU A 746 25.43 -20.05 46.50
CA LEU A 746 25.68 -21.34 45.90
C LEU A 746 26.29 -21.18 44.51
N LYS A 747 27.04 -22.21 44.06
CA LYS A 747 27.52 -22.27 42.69
C LYS A 747 26.44 -22.87 41.76
N ALA A 748 26.48 -22.54 40.50
CA ALA A 748 25.59 -23.15 39.50
C ALA A 748 25.71 -24.68 39.46
N ALA A 749 26.86 -25.25 39.84
CA ALA A 749 27.05 -26.68 39.93
C ALA A 749 26.21 -27.33 41.03
N ASP A 750 26.03 -26.64 42.17
CA ASP A 750 25.27 -27.16 43.31
C ASP A 750 23.75 -27.17 43.03
N LEU A 751 23.30 -26.31 42.09
CA LEU A 751 21.91 -26.10 41.72
C LEU A 751 21.51 -26.81 40.42
N ALA A 752 22.48 -27.35 39.69
CA ALA A 752 22.23 -27.91 38.35
C ALA A 752 21.31 -29.12 38.36
N GLY A 753 21.35 -29.93 39.43
CA GLY A 753 20.42 -31.07 39.62
C GLY A 753 18.98 -30.58 39.75
N LEU A 754 18.72 -29.72 40.70
CA LEU A 754 17.42 -29.12 40.97
C LEU A 754 16.85 -28.40 39.75
N ALA A 755 17.72 -27.63 39.07
CA ALA A 755 17.32 -26.89 37.86
C ALA A 755 16.94 -27.83 36.70
N LYS A 756 17.54 -29.02 36.59
CA LYS A 756 17.18 -30.06 35.62
C LYS A 756 15.85 -30.74 36.01
N GLU A 757 15.69 -31.10 37.26
CA GLU A 757 14.52 -31.73 37.79
C GLU A 757 13.26 -30.91 37.59
N LEU A 758 13.34 -29.63 37.85
CA LEU A 758 12.25 -28.66 37.64
C LEU A 758 12.12 -28.17 36.21
N GLY A 759 12.86 -28.73 35.25
CA GLY A 759 12.81 -28.32 33.84
C GLY A 759 13.37 -26.90 33.55
N PHE A 760 13.98 -26.25 34.55
CA PHE A 760 14.55 -24.90 34.33
C PHE A 760 15.74 -24.90 33.37
N ILE A 761 16.46 -26.02 33.26
CA ILE A 761 17.42 -26.31 32.20
C ILE A 761 17.07 -27.61 31.48
N VAL A 762 17.15 -27.64 30.16
CA VAL A 762 16.74 -28.81 29.35
C VAL A 762 17.96 -29.62 28.94
N ASP A 763 17.88 -30.92 29.12
CA ASP A 763 18.83 -31.95 28.66
C ASP A 763 18.09 -33.04 27.88
N ILE A 764 17.73 -32.72 26.62
CA ILE A 764 16.81 -33.48 25.75
C ILE A 764 17.25 -34.95 25.57
N HIS A 765 18.53 -35.24 25.66
CA HIS A 765 19.07 -36.56 25.40
C HIS A 765 19.81 -37.18 26.60
N ASN A 766 19.72 -36.57 27.77
CA ASN A 766 20.39 -37.01 28.99
C ASN A 766 21.93 -37.21 28.85
N ASN A 767 22.57 -36.48 27.95
CA ASN A 767 23.98 -36.67 27.58
C ASN A 767 24.87 -35.52 28.10
N LYS A 768 24.35 -34.48 28.78
CA LYS A 768 25.18 -33.42 29.30
C LYS A 768 25.90 -33.85 30.56
N THR A 769 27.18 -33.62 30.60
CA THR A 769 27.96 -33.81 31.83
C THR A 769 27.57 -32.82 32.92
N PRO A 770 27.80 -33.08 34.20
CA PRO A 770 27.51 -32.13 35.29
C PRO A 770 28.13 -30.73 35.07
N ILE A 771 29.30 -30.69 34.47
CA ILE A 771 29.97 -29.43 34.12
C ILE A 771 29.24 -28.66 33.02
N GLN A 772 28.72 -29.37 32.01
CA GLN A 772 27.95 -28.74 30.94
C GLN A 772 26.56 -28.24 31.45
N LEU A 773 25.92 -28.99 32.37
CA LEU A 773 24.70 -28.54 33.00
C LEU A 773 24.93 -27.29 33.88
N ALA A 774 25.97 -27.28 34.68
CA ALA A 774 26.37 -26.12 35.49
C ALA A 774 26.69 -24.88 34.62
N LYS A 775 27.35 -25.07 33.48
CA LYS A 775 27.61 -23.98 32.52
C LYS A 775 26.34 -23.47 31.85
N SER A 776 25.42 -24.35 31.48
CA SER A 776 24.11 -24.01 30.91
C SER A 776 23.27 -23.23 31.94
N LEU A 777 23.22 -23.71 33.19
CA LEU A 777 22.52 -23.02 34.29
C LEU A 777 23.13 -21.64 34.56
N SER A 778 24.47 -21.55 34.69
CA SER A 778 25.12 -20.26 34.92
C SER A 778 24.84 -19.24 33.81
N GLY A 779 24.79 -19.70 32.55
CA GLY A 779 24.40 -18.85 31.41
C GLY A 779 22.95 -18.38 31.52
N LYS A 780 22.03 -19.25 31.96
CA LYS A 780 20.63 -18.92 32.18
C LYS A 780 20.44 -17.98 33.37
N LEU A 781 21.09 -18.23 34.52
CA LEU A 781 21.02 -17.36 35.72
C LEU A 781 21.51 -15.94 35.46
N LYS A 782 22.53 -15.76 34.61
CA LYS A 782 22.99 -14.40 34.23
C LYS A 782 21.86 -13.53 33.62
N ARG A 783 20.91 -14.12 32.93
CA ARG A 783 19.74 -13.40 32.38
C ARG A 783 18.74 -12.96 33.44
N TYR A 784 18.73 -13.63 34.59
CA TYR A 784 17.84 -13.35 35.72
C TYR A 784 18.50 -12.51 36.81
N ARG A 785 19.77 -12.18 36.67
CA ARG A 785 20.52 -11.39 37.65
C ARG A 785 19.81 -10.06 37.95
N ASP A 786 19.70 -9.73 39.25
CA ASP A 786 19.06 -8.55 39.79
C ASP A 786 17.54 -8.43 39.55
N ARG A 787 16.92 -9.50 39.04
CA ARG A 787 15.46 -9.57 38.87
C ARG A 787 14.78 -10.10 40.10
N VAL A 788 13.53 -9.63 40.30
CA VAL A 788 12.63 -10.14 41.33
C VAL A 788 11.58 -11.03 40.67
N ILE A 789 11.49 -12.28 41.10
CA ILE A 789 10.49 -13.27 40.63
C ILE A 789 9.86 -13.88 41.90
N ASN A 790 8.55 -13.85 42.00
CA ASN A 790 7.76 -14.34 43.14
C ASN A 790 8.30 -13.79 44.48
N GLY A 791 8.71 -12.52 44.54
CA GLY A 791 9.25 -11.88 45.72
C GLY A 791 10.71 -12.25 46.06
N LEU A 792 11.37 -13.04 45.23
CA LEU A 792 12.77 -13.45 45.36
C LEU A 792 13.65 -12.74 44.33
N GLN A 793 14.69 -12.02 44.82
CA GLN A 793 15.67 -11.36 43.93
C GLN A 793 16.93 -12.22 43.80
N LEU A 794 17.34 -12.49 42.55
CA LEU A 794 18.58 -13.21 42.28
C LEU A 794 19.77 -12.25 42.22
N LYS A 795 20.77 -12.49 43.07
CA LYS A 795 22.07 -11.79 43.07
C LYS A 795 23.19 -12.72 42.68
N GLY A 796 24.19 -12.20 41.97
CA GLY A 796 25.35 -12.97 41.56
C GLY A 796 26.63 -12.20 41.87
N ASN A 797 27.52 -12.82 42.62
CA ASN A 797 28.84 -12.29 42.99
C ASN A 797 29.92 -13.17 42.39
N THR A 798 30.87 -12.60 41.66
CA THR A 798 31.98 -13.32 41.07
C THR A 798 33.25 -13.12 41.93
N ASP A 799 33.88 -14.23 42.32
CA ASP A 799 35.13 -14.21 43.08
C ASP A 799 36.33 -13.86 42.18
N ARG A 800 37.51 -13.74 42.84
CA ARG A 800 38.81 -13.42 42.18
C ARG A 800 39.26 -14.48 41.18
N ASN A 801 38.70 -15.69 41.24
CA ASN A 801 39.00 -16.82 40.38
C ASN A 801 37.98 -16.93 39.23
N GLY A 802 37.08 -15.96 39.05
CA GLY A 802 36.10 -15.98 37.96
C GLY A 802 34.88 -16.89 38.24
N VAL A 803 34.72 -17.44 39.45
CA VAL A 803 33.56 -18.29 39.79
C VAL A 803 32.43 -17.40 40.30
N THR A 804 31.24 -17.53 39.67
CA THR A 804 30.05 -16.78 40.11
C THR A 804 29.25 -17.60 41.13
N PHE A 805 29.00 -17.00 42.28
CA PHE A 805 28.12 -17.48 43.32
C PHE A 805 26.78 -16.75 43.21
N TRP A 806 25.72 -17.49 43.30
CA TRP A 806 24.34 -17.04 43.15
C TRP A 806 23.62 -17.11 44.50
N GLN A 807 22.80 -16.11 44.79
CA GLN A 807 22.05 -15.98 46.03
C GLN A 807 20.67 -15.45 45.74
N LEU A 808 19.65 -16.00 46.41
CA LEU A 808 18.30 -15.44 46.43
C LEU A 808 18.12 -14.62 47.69
N THR A 809 17.52 -13.45 47.56
CA THR A 809 17.16 -12.59 48.70
C THR A 809 15.69 -12.27 48.61
N GLN A 810 14.94 -12.42 49.72
CA GLN A 810 13.53 -12.07 49.75
C GLN A 810 13.38 -10.55 49.78
N VAL A 811 12.63 -10.01 48.80
CA VAL A 811 12.30 -8.60 48.73
C VAL A 811 10.93 -8.42 49.39
N GLY A 812 10.93 -7.87 50.62
CA GLY A 812 9.71 -7.64 51.38
C GLY A 812 8.77 -6.65 50.66
N ALA A 813 7.46 -6.83 50.81
CA ALA A 813 6.46 -5.84 50.46
C ALA A 813 6.83 -4.53 51.18
N VAL A 814 6.93 -3.43 50.43
CA VAL A 814 7.17 -2.09 50.99
C VAL A 814 6.06 -1.85 51.99
N ALA A 815 6.40 -1.94 53.29
CA ALA A 815 5.56 -1.45 54.37
C ALA A 815 5.38 0.06 54.16
N THR A 816 4.16 0.50 53.90
CA THR A 816 3.79 1.90 53.96
C THR A 816 4.10 2.40 55.38
N SER A 817 5.24 3.06 55.55
CA SER A 817 5.56 3.77 56.80
C SER A 817 4.58 4.94 56.98
N PRO A 818 3.97 5.06 58.18
CA PRO A 818 3.17 6.24 58.47
C PRO A 818 4.10 7.45 58.60
N ALA A 819 3.64 8.59 58.07
CA ALA A 819 4.32 9.86 58.09
C ALA A 819 4.73 10.27 59.50
N PRO A 820 5.95 10.77 59.79
CA PRO A 820 6.31 11.32 61.08
C PRO A 820 5.61 12.66 61.28
N ARG A 821 4.87 12.80 62.42
CA ARG A 821 4.31 14.03 62.93
C ARG A 821 5.43 15.03 63.22
N GLY A 822 5.23 16.25 62.76
CA GLY A 822 6.16 17.35 62.92
C GLY A 822 6.46 17.73 64.35
N LYS A 823 7.66 18.22 64.58
CA LYS A 823 8.01 19.15 65.61
C LYS A 823 8.49 20.43 64.95
N ALA A 824 7.75 21.47 65.26
CA ALA A 824 8.13 22.84 64.98
C ALA A 824 9.34 23.23 65.91
N THR A 825 10.33 23.85 65.37
CA THR A 825 11.14 24.87 66.04
C THR A 825 11.61 25.87 64.97
N ALA A 826 11.54 27.09 65.46
CA ALA A 826 11.66 28.34 64.72
C ALA A 826 13.11 28.70 64.36
N ASP A 827 13.13 29.62 63.43
CA ASP A 827 14.04 30.79 63.37
C ASP A 827 15.42 30.62 62.74
N ASP A 828 15.64 31.30 61.73
CA ASP A 828 16.51 32.45 61.42
C ASP A 828 16.83 32.52 59.88
N GLY A 829 16.42 33.59 59.27
CA GLY A 829 16.93 34.02 57.99
C GLY A 829 18.21 34.84 58.14
N PRO A 830 18.65 35.67 57.19
CA PRO A 830 18.65 35.50 55.72
C PRO A 830 20.07 35.62 55.11
N GLY A 831 20.21 35.41 53.84
CA GLY A 831 21.41 35.94 53.18
C GLY A 831 21.83 35.32 51.88
N PHE A 832 21.61 36.08 50.79
CA PHE A 832 22.16 36.09 49.42
C PHE A 832 21.57 35.14 48.40
#